data_7e005de51f6ddb6ce6944bd3fde47ed2
#
_entry.id   7e005de51f6ddb6ce6944bd3fde47ed2
#
_cell.length_a   1.000
_cell.length_b   1.000
_cell.length_c   1.000
_cell.angle_alpha   90.00
_cell.angle_beta   90.00
_cell.angle_gamma   90.00
#
_symmetry.space_group_name_H-M   'P 1'
#
loop_
_entity.id
_entity.type
_entity.pdbx_description
1 polymer ?
#
loop_
_entity_poly.entity_id
_entity_poly.type
_entity_poly.pdbx_seq_one_letter_code
_entity_poly.pdbx_strand_id
1 'polypeptide(L)'
;MEQFNVTGMSCAACSARVEKAVKSVPGVTGCSVSLLTNSMGVEGTAEDAAIIRAVEQAGYGASPKKAAAAAASTSAELDALADHETPKLKRRLIASLGFLLVLMYFSMGHMMWGWPLPRWFDGNHIAMGLVQLLLAGIVMVINQKFFINGFKGLVHRSPNMDTLVAMGSMASFVWSTYALFAMTDAQLHGNEELVMHYMMEFYFESAAMILTLITVGKMLEARSKGKTTDALKSLMKLAPKTATLLRDGAEVTVPIEQVQKEDIFVVRPGENIPVDGIVLEGSSAVNESALTGESIPVDKAVGDKVSAATTNQSGYLQCRATRVGEDTTLAQIIRMVSDAAATKAPIAKIADTVSGFFVPAVISIAVVTTLVWLLLGRDVGYALARGISVLVISCPCALGLATPVAIMVGNGLGAKNGILFKTAAALEEAGRTRIVALDKTGTITCGEPTVTDLLPAEGVTETELLTLAAALEGRSEHPLARAVLAYAEEKQLELPSVTDFTALPGNGLAATLEGKEIFGGNAAFIGTKVSIPAVLQTEAAALAAQGKTPLFFGGAGRLLGVIAVADTIKEDSPQAIRELRNMGIRVVMLTGDNQRTAEAIGRQAGVDKVIAGVLPEGKEAVIRQLQKYGKVAMVGDGINDAPALTRADTGIAIGAGTDVAIDAADVVLMNSKLSDVPAAIRLSRAALRNIHENLFWAFIYNIIGIPLAAGVFIPLGLTLNPMFGAAAMSLSSFCVVSNALRLNLFDLHSAKRDHPPKHVPALPAALVQPAAEEDTTYKEKIVMKKTLTVEGMMCPHCEARVKKALEALPQVDEAVVSHEAGTAIVTLNAEVDDEVLKKAVEAQDYPVTGIQ
;
A
#
# COMPACT_ATOMS: atom_id res chain seq x y z
N MET A 1 -7.68 -5.18 -10.94
CA MET A 1 -6.54 -4.57 -11.67
C MET A 1 -5.84 -5.67 -12.47
N GLU A 2 -5.75 -5.57 -13.79
CA GLU A 2 -5.02 -6.53 -14.61
C GLU A 2 -3.54 -6.18 -14.65
N GLN A 3 -2.67 -7.20 -14.62
CA GLN A 3 -1.23 -6.99 -14.62
C GLN A 3 -0.59 -7.44 -15.93
N PHE A 4 0.36 -6.64 -16.42
CA PHE A 4 1.16 -6.92 -17.62
C PHE A 4 2.65 -6.79 -17.32
N ASN A 5 3.47 -7.64 -17.93
CA ASN A 5 4.90 -7.45 -17.97
C ASN A 5 5.25 -6.47 -19.08
N VAL A 6 6.10 -5.47 -18.79
CA VAL A 6 6.53 -4.45 -19.76
C VAL A 6 8.04 -4.55 -19.95
N THR A 7 8.49 -4.65 -21.18
CA THR A 7 9.91 -4.78 -21.53
C THR A 7 10.42 -3.55 -22.27
N GLY A 8 11.72 -3.26 -22.12
CA GLY A 8 12.39 -2.14 -22.83
C GLY A 8 12.41 -0.82 -22.07
N MET A 9 11.83 -0.73 -20.86
CA MET A 9 11.90 0.46 -20.03
C MET A 9 13.27 0.58 -19.37
N SER A 10 13.88 1.77 -19.41
CA SER A 10 15.19 2.03 -18.81
C SER A 10 15.20 3.18 -17.80
N CYS A 11 14.16 3.99 -17.74
CA CYS A 11 14.08 5.17 -16.87
C CYS A 11 12.63 5.59 -16.60
N ALA A 12 12.46 6.54 -15.65
CA ALA A 12 11.15 7.10 -15.27
C ALA A 12 10.38 7.73 -16.44
N ALA A 13 11.08 8.40 -17.37
CA ALA A 13 10.42 8.94 -18.56
C ALA A 13 9.82 7.86 -19.47
N CYS A 14 10.43 6.66 -19.50
CA CYS A 14 9.90 5.52 -20.24
C CYS A 14 8.58 5.02 -19.59
N SER A 15 8.55 4.86 -18.26
CA SER A 15 7.35 4.43 -17.55
C SER A 15 6.20 5.44 -17.68
N ALA A 16 6.49 6.73 -17.57
CA ALA A 16 5.49 7.80 -17.77
C ALA A 16 4.88 7.77 -19.18
N ARG A 17 5.69 7.46 -20.20
CA ARG A 17 5.22 7.35 -21.58
C ARG A 17 4.32 6.15 -21.80
N VAL A 18 4.69 4.97 -21.29
CA VAL A 18 3.84 3.77 -21.35
C VAL A 18 2.51 4.05 -20.67
N GLU A 19 2.55 4.65 -19.48
CA GLU A 19 1.36 5.02 -18.71
C GLU A 19 0.44 5.96 -19.49
N LYS A 20 1.01 7.00 -20.15
CA LYS A 20 0.24 7.93 -20.98
C LYS A 20 -0.37 7.24 -22.21
N ALA A 21 0.35 6.34 -22.87
CA ALA A 21 -0.15 5.60 -24.03
C ALA A 21 -1.30 4.69 -23.66
N VAL A 22 -1.19 3.96 -22.54
CA VAL A 22 -2.24 3.04 -22.07
C VAL A 22 -3.47 3.80 -21.58
N LYS A 23 -3.31 4.91 -20.87
CA LYS A 23 -4.43 5.79 -20.45
C LYS A 23 -5.22 6.40 -21.61
N SER A 24 -4.65 6.47 -22.81
CA SER A 24 -5.36 6.93 -24.00
C SER A 24 -6.22 5.85 -24.66
N VAL A 25 -6.14 4.59 -24.21
CA VAL A 25 -6.95 3.48 -24.72
C VAL A 25 -8.37 3.60 -24.17
N PRO A 26 -9.42 3.58 -25.03
CA PRO A 26 -10.79 3.59 -24.56
C PRO A 26 -11.08 2.41 -23.61
N GLY A 27 -11.76 2.70 -22.49
CA GLY A 27 -12.09 1.70 -21.47
C GLY A 27 -11.06 1.55 -20.37
N VAL A 28 -9.90 2.22 -20.43
CA VAL A 28 -8.93 2.29 -19.34
C VAL A 28 -9.31 3.43 -18.39
N THR A 29 -9.58 3.10 -17.13
CA THR A 29 -9.88 4.07 -16.06
C THR A 29 -8.64 4.43 -15.25
N GLY A 30 -7.71 3.48 -15.09
CA GLY A 30 -6.46 3.66 -14.37
C GLY A 30 -5.31 2.88 -15.00
N CYS A 31 -4.10 3.44 -14.94
CA CYS A 31 -2.88 2.73 -15.33
C CYS A 31 -1.73 3.19 -14.44
N SER A 32 -0.99 2.24 -13.92
CA SER A 32 0.24 2.46 -13.15
C SER A 32 1.35 1.56 -13.68
N VAL A 33 2.53 2.13 -13.94
CA VAL A 33 3.66 1.41 -14.53
C VAL A 33 4.83 1.44 -13.56
N SER A 34 5.30 0.27 -13.13
CA SER A 34 6.44 0.12 -12.24
C SER A 34 7.73 -0.17 -13.01
N LEU A 35 8.67 0.74 -12.93
CA LEU A 35 10.02 0.54 -13.49
C LEU A 35 10.82 -0.52 -12.71
N LEU A 36 10.47 -0.72 -11.44
CA LEU A 36 11.21 -1.61 -10.54
C LEU A 36 10.91 -3.08 -10.82
N THR A 37 9.63 -3.40 -10.99
CA THR A 37 9.14 -4.76 -11.28
C THR A 37 9.00 -5.03 -12.78
N ASN A 38 9.25 -4.02 -13.64
CA ASN A 38 8.97 -4.07 -15.07
C ASN A 38 7.54 -4.53 -15.37
N SER A 39 6.58 -4.11 -14.55
CA SER A 39 5.17 -4.46 -14.67
C SER A 39 4.30 -3.22 -14.78
N MET A 40 3.08 -3.44 -15.23
CA MET A 40 2.05 -2.43 -15.35
C MET A 40 0.73 -3.00 -14.83
N GLY A 41 0.05 -2.22 -13.99
CA GLY A 41 -1.31 -2.50 -13.55
C GLY A 41 -2.29 -1.61 -14.33
N VAL A 42 -3.33 -2.20 -14.89
CA VAL A 42 -4.36 -1.50 -15.66
C VAL A 42 -5.72 -1.75 -15.03
N GLU A 43 -6.49 -0.68 -14.87
CA GLU A 43 -7.87 -0.72 -14.40
C GLU A 43 -8.79 -0.29 -15.54
N GLY A 44 -9.92 -0.97 -15.69
CA GLY A 44 -10.90 -0.67 -16.72
C GLY A 44 -11.43 -1.91 -17.40
N THR A 45 -12.11 -1.70 -18.52
CA THR A 45 -12.77 -2.73 -19.35
C THR A 45 -12.12 -2.88 -20.73
N ALA A 46 -10.92 -2.35 -20.93
CA ALA A 46 -10.21 -2.39 -22.20
C ALA A 46 -9.66 -3.80 -22.47
N GLU A 47 -9.70 -4.24 -23.73
CA GLU A 47 -9.16 -5.54 -24.13
C GLU A 47 -7.62 -5.58 -24.06
N ASP A 48 -7.05 -6.70 -23.61
CA ASP A 48 -5.60 -6.95 -23.53
C ASP A 48 -4.87 -6.59 -24.82
N ALA A 49 -5.43 -6.98 -25.96
CA ALA A 49 -4.86 -6.72 -27.28
C ALA A 49 -4.77 -5.22 -27.63
N ALA A 50 -5.68 -4.39 -27.11
CA ALA A 50 -5.65 -2.95 -27.31
C ALA A 50 -4.57 -2.30 -26.42
N ILE A 51 -4.44 -2.76 -25.18
CA ILE A 51 -3.43 -2.34 -24.23
C ILE A 51 -2.03 -2.68 -24.76
N ILE A 52 -1.80 -3.92 -25.19
CA ILE A 52 -0.51 -4.36 -25.74
C ILE A 52 -0.13 -3.52 -26.96
N ARG A 53 -1.06 -3.31 -27.91
CA ARG A 53 -0.82 -2.47 -29.09
C ARG A 53 -0.42 -1.03 -28.72
N ALA A 54 -1.05 -0.45 -27.71
CA ALA A 54 -0.72 0.90 -27.26
C ALA A 54 0.71 0.99 -26.69
N VAL A 55 1.13 -0.04 -25.95
CA VAL A 55 2.51 -0.14 -25.42
C VAL A 55 3.53 -0.33 -26.55
N GLU A 56 3.22 -1.18 -27.54
CA GLU A 56 4.08 -1.41 -28.70
C GLU A 56 4.23 -0.14 -29.57
N GLN A 57 3.15 0.58 -29.80
CA GLN A 57 3.18 1.87 -30.48
C GLN A 57 3.99 2.92 -29.74
N ALA A 58 4.04 2.84 -28.40
CA ALA A 58 4.92 3.68 -27.60
C ALA A 58 6.40 3.25 -27.69
N GLY A 59 6.72 2.14 -28.33
CA GLY A 59 8.08 1.64 -28.56
C GLY A 59 8.58 0.63 -27.52
N TYR A 60 7.68 0.02 -26.72
CA TYR A 60 7.98 -0.94 -25.68
C TYR A 60 7.25 -2.25 -25.92
N GLY A 61 7.69 -3.35 -25.28
CA GLY A 61 6.98 -4.63 -25.34
C GLY A 61 6.05 -4.80 -24.15
N ALA A 62 4.88 -5.41 -24.36
CA ALA A 62 3.98 -5.80 -23.29
C ALA A 62 3.49 -7.23 -23.47
N SER A 63 3.28 -7.94 -22.37
CA SER A 63 2.64 -9.26 -22.32
C SER A 63 1.76 -9.36 -21.07
N PRO A 64 0.56 -9.96 -21.17
CA PRO A 64 -0.28 -10.12 -20.00
C PRO A 64 0.42 -11.05 -19.01
N LYS A 65 0.38 -10.66 -17.73
CA LYS A 65 0.80 -11.50 -16.63
C LYS A 65 -0.39 -12.40 -16.30
N LYS A 66 -0.64 -13.42 -17.17
CA LYS A 66 -1.71 -14.40 -16.91
C LYS A 66 -1.42 -14.99 -15.53
N ALA A 67 -2.46 -15.11 -14.71
CA ALA A 67 -2.50 -16.07 -13.62
C ALA A 67 -2.20 -17.43 -14.27
N ALA A 68 -0.94 -17.85 -14.23
CA ALA A 68 -0.54 -19.14 -14.78
C ALA A 68 -1.27 -20.19 -13.95
N ALA A 69 -1.88 -21.14 -14.64
CA ALA A 69 -2.52 -22.29 -14.02
C ALA A 69 -1.63 -22.82 -12.89
N ALA A 70 -2.22 -23.02 -11.72
CA ALA A 70 -1.63 -23.09 -10.36
C ALA A 70 -0.34 -23.93 -10.14
N ALA A 71 0.12 -24.70 -11.10
CA ALA A 71 1.23 -25.65 -10.95
C ALA A 71 2.62 -25.14 -11.39
N ALA A 72 2.69 -24.10 -12.23
CA ALA A 72 3.97 -23.60 -12.74
C ALA A 72 4.38 -22.25 -12.12
N SER A 73 3.59 -21.70 -11.18
CA SER A 73 3.62 -20.26 -10.86
C SER A 73 4.73 -19.83 -9.91
N THR A 74 4.98 -20.56 -8.83
CA THR A 74 5.93 -20.10 -7.80
C THR A 74 7.39 -20.13 -8.28
N SER A 75 7.75 -21.13 -9.06
CA SER A 75 9.11 -21.22 -9.62
C SER A 75 9.34 -20.23 -10.77
N ALA A 76 8.33 -20.01 -11.62
CA ALA A 76 8.40 -19.04 -12.71
C ALA A 76 8.36 -17.59 -12.19
N GLU A 77 7.60 -17.31 -11.14
CA GLU A 77 7.57 -16.00 -10.50
C GLU A 77 8.86 -15.70 -9.73
N LEU A 78 9.41 -16.67 -9.02
CA LEU A 78 10.73 -16.55 -8.39
C LEU A 78 11.83 -16.30 -9.44
N ASP A 79 11.75 -16.96 -10.59
CA ASP A 79 12.68 -16.76 -11.70
C ASP A 79 12.48 -15.36 -12.36
N ALA A 80 11.25 -14.90 -12.49
CA ALA A 80 10.93 -13.54 -12.98
C ALA A 80 11.45 -12.44 -12.05
N LEU A 81 11.50 -12.70 -10.74
CA LEU A 81 12.10 -11.80 -9.74
C LEU A 81 13.61 -11.99 -9.60
N ALA A 82 14.20 -13.02 -10.23
CA ALA A 82 15.63 -13.25 -10.19
C ALA A 82 16.40 -12.14 -10.93
N ASP A 83 17.58 -11.81 -10.42
CA ASP A 83 18.43 -10.78 -11.03
C ASP A 83 19.19 -11.34 -12.25
N HIS A 84 18.54 -11.34 -13.41
CA HIS A 84 19.13 -11.73 -14.68
C HIS A 84 19.93 -10.61 -15.37
N GLU A 85 19.80 -9.35 -14.89
CA GLU A 85 20.45 -8.20 -15.51
C GLU A 85 21.86 -7.95 -14.97
N THR A 86 22.08 -8.07 -13.67
CA THR A 86 23.41 -7.86 -13.05
C THR A 86 24.50 -8.72 -13.67
N PRO A 87 24.34 -10.04 -13.94
CA PRO A 87 25.37 -10.84 -14.58
C PRO A 87 25.73 -10.35 -15.99
N LYS A 88 24.74 -9.93 -16.78
CA LYS A 88 24.94 -9.40 -18.14
C LYS A 88 25.69 -8.07 -18.10
N LEU A 89 25.28 -7.15 -17.21
CA LEU A 89 25.92 -5.86 -17.02
C LEU A 89 27.34 -6.03 -16.49
N LYS A 90 27.59 -6.98 -15.57
CA LYS A 90 28.92 -7.29 -15.06
C LYS A 90 29.89 -7.75 -16.16
N ARG A 91 29.44 -8.65 -17.05
CA ARG A 91 30.25 -9.10 -18.21
C ARG A 91 30.57 -7.93 -19.14
N ARG A 92 29.58 -7.09 -19.46
CA ARG A 92 29.79 -5.88 -20.29
C ARG A 92 30.75 -4.91 -19.63
N LEU A 93 30.63 -4.70 -18.33
CA LEU A 93 31.50 -3.81 -17.57
C LEU A 93 32.94 -4.29 -17.56
N ILE A 94 33.18 -5.58 -17.29
CA ILE A 94 34.53 -6.16 -17.29
C ILE A 94 35.18 -6.01 -18.66
N ALA A 95 34.45 -6.31 -19.74
CA ALA A 95 34.97 -6.14 -21.11
C ALA A 95 35.25 -4.65 -21.40
N SER A 96 34.32 -3.72 -21.10
CA SER A 96 34.56 -2.28 -21.32
C SER A 96 35.71 -1.77 -20.49
N LEU A 97 35.87 -2.19 -19.24
CA LEU A 97 36.95 -1.77 -18.36
C LEU A 97 38.30 -2.24 -18.86
N GLY A 98 38.40 -3.47 -19.40
CA GLY A 98 39.64 -3.99 -19.99
C GLY A 98 40.13 -3.13 -21.15
N PHE A 99 39.24 -2.80 -22.12
CA PHE A 99 39.60 -1.94 -23.24
C PHE A 99 39.82 -0.48 -22.80
N LEU A 100 39.08 0.01 -21.84
CA LEU A 100 39.23 1.38 -21.30
C LEU A 100 40.60 1.54 -20.62
N LEU A 101 41.06 0.57 -19.83
CA LEU A 101 42.40 0.62 -19.17
C LEU A 101 43.52 0.69 -20.19
N VAL A 102 43.43 -0.08 -21.28
CA VAL A 102 44.39 0.01 -22.39
C VAL A 102 44.31 1.37 -23.05
N LEU A 103 43.09 1.89 -23.32
CA LEU A 103 42.91 3.22 -23.90
C LEU A 103 43.50 4.32 -23.01
N MET A 104 43.28 4.27 -21.69
CA MET A 104 43.86 5.23 -20.74
C MET A 104 45.36 5.11 -20.62
N TYR A 105 45.93 3.93 -20.84
CA TYR A 105 47.40 3.76 -20.91
C TYR A 105 47.98 4.58 -22.07
N PHE A 106 47.36 4.56 -23.25
CA PHE A 106 47.77 5.34 -24.39
C PHE A 106 47.51 6.84 -24.26
N SER A 107 46.29 7.24 -23.79
CA SER A 107 45.90 8.66 -23.72
C SER A 107 46.56 9.37 -22.56
N MET A 108 46.38 8.92 -21.33
CA MET A 108 46.90 9.61 -20.12
C MET A 108 48.23 9.08 -19.68
N GLY A 109 48.43 7.72 -19.69
CA GLY A 109 49.63 7.09 -19.18
C GLY A 109 50.89 7.55 -19.92
N HIS A 110 50.87 7.49 -21.23
CA HIS A 110 52.02 7.92 -22.04
C HIS A 110 52.11 9.45 -22.09
N MET A 111 51.02 10.17 -22.39
CA MET A 111 51.06 11.62 -22.61
C MET A 111 51.30 12.42 -21.33
N MET A 112 50.71 12.04 -20.18
CA MET A 112 50.89 12.81 -18.94
C MET A 112 52.01 12.28 -18.05
N TRP A 113 52.26 10.95 -18.05
CA TRP A 113 53.22 10.32 -17.14
C TRP A 113 54.42 9.68 -17.83
N GLY A 114 54.52 9.75 -19.20
CA GLY A 114 55.65 9.21 -19.95
C GLY A 114 55.78 7.69 -19.88
N TRP A 115 54.70 6.96 -19.73
CA TRP A 115 54.75 5.49 -19.67
C TRP A 115 55.29 4.91 -21.00
N PRO A 116 56.13 3.85 -20.96
CA PRO A 116 56.80 3.34 -22.13
C PRO A 116 55.81 2.76 -23.16
N LEU A 117 55.99 3.15 -24.41
CA LEU A 117 55.32 2.57 -25.57
C LEU A 117 56.37 1.93 -26.51
N PRO A 118 55.94 1.02 -27.41
CA PRO A 118 56.80 0.51 -28.47
C PRO A 118 57.34 1.64 -29.34
N ARG A 119 58.60 1.56 -29.79
CA ARG A 119 59.29 2.63 -30.52
C ARG A 119 58.55 3.18 -31.75
N TRP A 120 57.66 2.40 -32.37
CA TRP A 120 56.88 2.84 -33.52
C TRP A 120 55.83 3.93 -33.19
N PHE A 121 55.56 4.15 -31.92
CA PHE A 121 54.68 5.23 -31.45
C PHE A 121 55.46 6.51 -31.12
N ASP A 122 56.81 6.46 -31.05
CA ASP A 122 57.63 7.61 -30.74
C ASP A 122 57.47 8.67 -31.84
N GLY A 123 56.88 9.82 -31.53
CA GLY A 123 56.56 10.89 -32.44
C GLY A 123 55.48 10.57 -33.48
N ASN A 124 54.88 9.41 -33.44
CA ASN A 124 53.81 9.03 -34.36
C ASN A 124 52.41 9.25 -33.72
N HIS A 125 51.97 10.53 -33.70
CA HIS A 125 50.74 10.94 -33.09
C HIS A 125 49.50 10.40 -33.81
N ILE A 126 49.56 10.14 -35.11
CA ILE A 126 48.52 9.52 -35.92
C ILE A 126 48.27 8.07 -35.46
N ALA A 127 49.31 7.27 -35.28
CA ALA A 127 49.18 5.87 -34.80
C ALA A 127 48.55 5.83 -33.42
N MET A 128 48.90 6.75 -32.53
CA MET A 128 48.28 6.90 -31.22
C MET A 128 46.78 7.26 -31.32
N GLY A 129 46.42 8.16 -32.17
CA GLY A 129 45.02 8.53 -32.42
C GLY A 129 44.19 7.39 -33.00
N LEU A 130 44.76 6.61 -33.93
CA LEU A 130 44.12 5.42 -34.52
C LEU A 130 43.88 4.31 -33.47
N VAL A 131 44.84 4.04 -32.59
CA VAL A 131 44.63 3.05 -31.49
C VAL A 131 43.51 3.53 -30.55
N GLN A 132 43.49 4.81 -30.20
CA GLN A 132 42.45 5.37 -29.36
C GLN A 132 41.06 5.29 -30.03
N LEU A 133 40.96 5.59 -31.32
CA LEU A 133 39.73 5.47 -32.12
C LEU A 133 39.22 4.02 -32.14
N LEU A 134 40.10 3.03 -32.38
CA LEU A 134 39.71 1.62 -32.41
C LEU A 134 39.24 1.14 -31.04
N LEU A 135 39.98 1.45 -29.98
CA LEU A 135 39.62 1.05 -28.61
C LEU A 135 38.30 1.67 -28.14
N ALA A 136 38.14 2.97 -28.41
CA ALA A 136 36.87 3.67 -28.11
C ALA A 136 35.70 3.08 -28.91
N GLY A 137 35.89 2.79 -30.19
CA GLY A 137 34.92 2.14 -31.06
C GLY A 137 34.52 0.75 -30.53
N ILE A 138 35.44 -0.06 -30.05
CA ILE A 138 35.14 -1.35 -29.42
C ILE A 138 34.26 -1.15 -28.17
N VAL A 139 34.59 -0.20 -27.29
CA VAL A 139 33.78 0.08 -26.09
C VAL A 139 32.37 0.56 -26.47
N MET A 140 32.23 1.37 -27.55
CA MET A 140 30.93 1.80 -28.08
C MET A 140 30.09 0.62 -28.58
N VAL A 141 30.73 -0.34 -29.31
CA VAL A 141 30.04 -1.55 -29.78
C VAL A 141 29.61 -2.45 -28.64
N ILE A 142 30.45 -2.66 -27.62
CA ILE A 142 30.08 -3.41 -26.40
C ILE A 142 28.83 -2.78 -25.74
N ASN A 143 28.74 -1.46 -25.79
CA ASN A 143 27.68 -0.67 -25.18
C ASN A 143 26.62 -0.17 -26.18
N GLN A 144 26.46 -0.79 -27.35
CA GLN A 144 25.56 -0.37 -28.43
C GLN A 144 24.09 -0.18 -28.01
N LYS A 145 23.64 -0.85 -26.95
CA LYS A 145 22.26 -0.71 -26.43
C LYS A 145 21.93 0.75 -26.05
N PHE A 146 22.89 1.52 -25.54
CA PHE A 146 22.66 2.94 -25.22
C PHE A 146 22.34 3.76 -26.48
N PHE A 147 23.05 3.49 -27.58
CA PHE A 147 22.81 4.17 -28.85
C PHE A 147 21.47 3.77 -29.46
N ILE A 148 21.17 2.44 -29.50
CA ILE A 148 19.90 1.95 -30.06
C ILE A 148 18.71 2.54 -29.31
N ASN A 149 18.71 2.47 -27.99
CA ASN A 149 17.62 2.98 -27.18
C ASN A 149 17.54 4.53 -27.20
N GLY A 150 18.70 5.18 -27.15
CA GLY A 150 18.82 6.63 -27.20
C GLY A 150 18.26 7.25 -28.48
N PHE A 151 18.67 6.70 -29.63
CA PHE A 151 18.18 7.17 -30.94
C PHE A 151 16.72 6.81 -31.19
N LYS A 152 16.27 5.61 -30.78
CA LYS A 152 14.84 5.27 -30.79
C LYS A 152 14.04 6.29 -29.99
N GLY A 153 14.49 6.68 -28.79
CA GLY A 153 13.83 7.72 -27.99
C GLY A 153 13.76 9.06 -28.71
N LEU A 154 14.81 9.46 -29.39
CA LEU A 154 14.86 10.72 -30.13
C LEU A 154 13.90 10.72 -31.33
N VAL A 155 13.91 9.66 -32.15
CA VAL A 155 13.01 9.49 -33.31
C VAL A 155 11.54 9.53 -32.87
N HIS A 156 11.20 8.93 -31.75
CA HIS A 156 9.84 8.94 -31.23
C HIS A 156 9.51 10.21 -30.40
N ARG A 157 10.30 11.27 -30.48
CA ARG A 157 10.13 12.54 -29.71
C ARG A 157 10.00 12.33 -28.21
N SER A 158 10.70 11.35 -27.68
CA SER A 158 10.72 11.01 -26.26
C SER A 158 12.17 10.73 -25.82
N PRO A 159 13.03 11.77 -25.82
CA PRO A 159 14.40 11.60 -25.38
C PRO A 159 14.44 11.10 -23.94
N ASN A 160 15.31 10.14 -23.68
CA ASN A 160 15.49 9.48 -22.40
C ASN A 160 16.94 9.58 -21.93
N MET A 161 17.25 8.95 -20.80
CA MET A 161 18.61 8.90 -20.26
C MET A 161 19.62 8.34 -21.29
N ASP A 162 19.26 7.27 -21.99
CA ASP A 162 20.14 6.63 -22.97
C ASP A 162 20.41 7.60 -24.14
N THR A 163 19.48 8.54 -24.44
CA THR A 163 19.68 9.61 -25.43
C THR A 163 20.80 10.57 -25.01
N LEU A 164 20.82 11.02 -23.75
CA LEU A 164 21.88 11.93 -23.27
C LEU A 164 23.26 11.28 -23.32
N VAL A 165 23.34 10.03 -22.90
CA VAL A 165 24.56 9.22 -22.93
C VAL A 165 25.05 9.01 -24.37
N ALA A 166 24.14 8.60 -25.25
CA ALA A 166 24.45 8.37 -26.66
C ALA A 166 24.93 9.65 -27.36
N MET A 167 24.25 10.79 -27.14
CA MET A 167 24.64 12.08 -27.70
C MET A 167 26.01 12.53 -27.20
N GLY A 168 26.26 12.45 -25.89
CA GLY A 168 27.54 12.86 -25.28
C GLY A 168 28.70 12.00 -25.78
N SER A 169 28.56 10.67 -25.77
CA SER A 169 29.59 9.74 -26.25
C SER A 169 29.81 9.85 -27.76
N MET A 170 28.73 9.96 -28.55
CA MET A 170 28.82 10.10 -30.00
C MET A 170 29.46 11.44 -30.38
N ALA A 171 29.10 12.55 -29.74
CA ALA A 171 29.71 13.86 -30.00
C ALA A 171 31.21 13.86 -29.71
N SER A 172 31.61 13.25 -28.58
CA SER A 172 33.05 13.05 -28.23
C SER A 172 33.78 12.25 -29.31
N PHE A 173 33.22 11.14 -29.74
CA PHE A 173 33.81 10.26 -30.73
C PHE A 173 33.93 10.91 -32.12
N VAL A 174 32.86 11.56 -32.60
CA VAL A 174 32.81 12.21 -33.90
C VAL A 174 33.79 13.39 -33.95
N TRP A 175 33.82 14.22 -32.88
CA TRP A 175 34.78 15.32 -32.81
C TRP A 175 36.21 14.84 -32.82
N SER A 176 36.55 13.84 -32.03
CA SER A 176 37.89 13.28 -31.99
C SER A 176 38.29 12.64 -33.31
N THR A 177 37.36 12.03 -34.03
CA THR A 177 37.57 11.50 -35.36
C THR A 177 37.88 12.64 -36.34
N TYR A 178 37.11 13.75 -36.29
CA TYR A 178 37.40 14.94 -37.08
C TYR A 178 38.81 15.51 -36.77
N ALA A 179 39.13 15.66 -35.46
CA ALA A 179 40.43 16.15 -35.02
C ALA A 179 41.57 15.25 -35.51
N LEU A 180 41.37 13.91 -35.53
CA LEU A 180 42.32 12.96 -36.07
C LEU A 180 42.58 13.16 -37.59
N PHE A 181 41.51 13.35 -38.37
CA PHE A 181 41.62 13.65 -39.80
C PHE A 181 42.33 15.00 -40.04
N ALA A 182 41.93 16.05 -39.30
CA ALA A 182 42.56 17.37 -39.39
C ALA A 182 44.05 17.32 -38.97
N MET A 183 44.40 16.49 -38.00
CA MET A 183 45.80 16.24 -37.58
C MET A 183 46.59 15.59 -38.71
N THR A 184 46.00 14.63 -39.49
CA THR A 184 46.71 14.05 -40.65
C THR A 184 47.02 15.08 -41.70
N ASP A 185 46.14 16.03 -41.97
CA ASP A 185 46.38 17.14 -42.91
C ASP A 185 47.47 18.08 -42.39
N ALA A 186 47.41 18.46 -41.11
CA ALA A 186 48.44 19.28 -40.46
C ALA A 186 49.85 18.65 -40.53
N GLN A 187 49.95 17.34 -40.33
CA GLN A 187 51.20 16.60 -40.41
C GLN A 187 51.71 16.53 -41.84
N LEU A 188 50.87 16.38 -42.85
CA LEU A 188 51.23 16.40 -44.25
C LEU A 188 51.84 17.75 -44.64
N HIS A 189 51.38 18.83 -44.05
CA HIS A 189 51.88 20.17 -44.29
C HIS A 189 53.03 20.60 -43.35
N GLY A 190 53.54 19.70 -42.51
CA GLY A 190 54.67 19.97 -41.60
C GLY A 190 54.36 20.94 -40.46
N ASN A 191 53.10 21.15 -40.08
CA ASN A 191 52.71 22.06 -39.01
C ASN A 191 52.59 21.32 -37.66
N GLU A 192 53.74 21.20 -36.99
CA GLU A 192 53.83 20.46 -35.69
C GLU A 192 53.00 21.14 -34.61
N GLU A 193 52.83 22.43 -34.56
CA GLU A 193 52.05 23.17 -33.61
C GLU A 193 50.54 22.80 -33.75
N LEU A 194 50.06 22.72 -34.98
CA LEU A 194 48.69 22.37 -35.28
C LEU A 194 48.43 20.87 -35.03
N VAL A 195 49.41 20.00 -35.28
CA VAL A 195 49.36 18.57 -34.92
C VAL A 195 49.16 18.41 -33.39
N MET A 196 50.00 19.14 -32.62
CA MET A 196 49.90 19.08 -31.16
C MET A 196 48.58 19.66 -30.66
N HIS A 197 48.08 20.74 -31.27
CA HIS A 197 46.78 21.29 -30.94
C HIS A 197 45.63 20.26 -31.11
N TYR A 198 45.51 19.63 -32.28
CA TYR A 198 44.48 18.60 -32.51
C TYR A 198 44.65 17.34 -31.64
N MET A 199 45.89 16.97 -31.30
CA MET A 199 46.14 15.87 -30.39
C MET A 199 45.61 16.13 -28.99
N MET A 200 45.67 17.38 -28.49
CA MET A 200 45.06 17.80 -27.22
C MET A 200 43.54 17.83 -27.25
N GLU A 201 42.91 17.85 -28.41
CA GLU A 201 41.46 17.85 -28.59
C GLU A 201 40.85 16.45 -28.76
N PHE A 202 41.58 15.39 -28.48
CA PHE A 202 41.03 14.06 -28.48
C PHE A 202 40.22 13.80 -27.23
N TYR A 203 38.96 13.37 -27.41
CA TYR A 203 38.01 12.97 -26.37
C TYR A 203 37.56 11.51 -26.52
N PHE A 204 38.38 10.62 -27.20
CA PHE A 204 38.10 9.19 -27.35
C PHE A 204 37.97 8.50 -26.00
N GLU A 205 38.82 8.85 -25.05
CA GLU A 205 38.76 8.35 -23.68
C GLU A 205 37.51 8.78 -22.98
N SER A 206 37.07 10.03 -23.19
CA SER A 206 35.81 10.54 -22.61
C SER A 206 34.61 9.76 -23.14
N ALA A 207 34.56 9.47 -24.46
CA ALA A 207 33.51 8.68 -25.08
C ALA A 207 33.41 7.28 -24.46
N ALA A 208 34.52 6.59 -24.28
CA ALA A 208 34.59 5.25 -23.68
C ALA A 208 34.34 5.26 -22.17
N MET A 209 34.86 6.28 -21.45
CA MET A 209 34.72 6.42 -20.00
C MET A 209 33.25 6.70 -19.61
N ILE A 210 32.54 7.59 -20.32
CA ILE A 210 31.12 7.87 -20.10
C ILE A 210 30.33 6.57 -20.13
N LEU A 211 30.48 5.75 -21.18
CA LEU A 211 29.76 4.47 -21.32
C LEU A 211 30.11 3.48 -20.22
N THR A 212 31.39 3.40 -19.85
CA THR A 212 31.86 2.47 -18.82
C THR A 212 31.34 2.86 -17.44
N LEU A 213 31.47 4.13 -17.05
CA LEU A 213 31.02 4.64 -15.75
C LEU A 213 29.48 4.56 -15.61
N ILE A 214 28.75 4.85 -16.67
CA ILE A 214 27.28 4.69 -16.63
C ILE A 214 26.89 3.21 -16.55
N THR A 215 27.68 2.30 -17.16
CA THR A 215 27.46 0.85 -17.00
C THR A 215 27.72 0.40 -15.56
N VAL A 216 28.72 1.00 -14.85
CA VAL A 216 28.89 0.80 -13.39
C VAL A 216 27.63 1.23 -12.64
N GLY A 217 27.14 2.44 -12.90
CA GLY A 217 25.93 2.97 -12.27
C GLY A 217 24.72 2.03 -12.49
N LYS A 218 24.50 1.58 -13.73
CA LYS A 218 23.43 0.63 -14.06
C LYS A 218 23.60 -0.75 -13.42
N MET A 219 24.82 -1.24 -13.27
CA MET A 219 25.08 -2.49 -12.57
C MET A 219 24.77 -2.37 -11.06
N LEU A 220 25.18 -1.27 -10.42
CA LEU A 220 24.85 -1.00 -9.03
C LEU A 220 23.34 -0.84 -8.84
N GLU A 221 22.69 -0.18 -9.76
CA GLU A 221 21.22 -0.05 -9.81
C GLU A 221 20.52 -1.42 -9.89
N ALA A 222 20.91 -2.27 -10.85
CA ALA A 222 20.34 -3.61 -11.04
C ALA A 222 20.56 -4.49 -9.79
N ARG A 223 21.77 -4.50 -9.24
CA ARG A 223 22.07 -5.23 -8.00
C ARG A 223 21.24 -4.76 -6.82
N SER A 224 20.99 -3.48 -6.73
CA SER A 224 20.21 -2.87 -5.64
C SER A 224 18.72 -3.15 -5.80
N LYS A 225 18.20 -3.11 -7.03
CA LYS A 225 16.84 -3.57 -7.34
C LYS A 225 16.62 -5.02 -6.92
N GLY A 226 17.59 -5.90 -7.19
CA GLY A 226 17.55 -7.29 -6.73
C GLY A 226 17.42 -7.43 -5.21
N LYS A 227 18.14 -6.59 -4.43
CA LYS A 227 18.03 -6.59 -2.97
C LYS A 227 16.71 -6.05 -2.44
N THR A 228 16.07 -5.11 -3.13
CA THR A 228 14.78 -4.58 -2.70
C THR A 228 13.63 -5.57 -2.87
N THR A 229 13.76 -6.54 -3.78
CA THR A 229 12.79 -7.63 -3.96
C THR A 229 13.01 -8.82 -3.02
N ASP A 230 14.07 -8.82 -2.20
CA ASP A 230 14.43 -9.96 -1.34
C ASP A 230 13.36 -10.26 -0.27
N ALA A 231 12.65 -9.25 0.22
CA ALA A 231 11.54 -9.45 1.16
C ALA A 231 10.42 -10.28 0.53
N LEU A 232 9.99 -9.93 -0.69
CA LEU A 232 8.98 -10.67 -1.44
C LEU A 232 9.45 -12.09 -1.75
N LYS A 233 10.70 -12.26 -2.21
CA LYS A 233 11.30 -13.58 -2.44
C LYS A 233 11.35 -14.43 -1.17
N SER A 234 11.61 -13.82 -0.01
CA SER A 234 11.64 -14.51 1.27
C SER A 234 10.26 -15.05 1.63
N LEU A 235 9.20 -14.26 1.46
CA LEU A 235 7.82 -14.69 1.66
C LEU A 235 7.44 -15.84 0.70
N MET A 236 7.76 -15.72 -0.58
CA MET A 236 7.48 -16.78 -1.56
C MET A 236 8.22 -18.09 -1.27
N LYS A 237 9.42 -18.03 -0.69
CA LYS A 237 10.18 -19.23 -0.29
C LYS A 237 9.61 -19.97 0.92
N LEU A 238 8.74 -19.32 1.70
CA LEU A 238 8.06 -19.96 2.82
C LEU A 238 6.96 -20.92 2.37
N ALA A 239 6.42 -20.75 1.16
CA ALA A 239 5.38 -21.61 0.61
C ALA A 239 5.87 -23.06 0.52
N PRO A 240 5.19 -24.02 1.21
CA PRO A 240 5.50 -25.44 1.13
C PRO A 240 5.26 -25.95 -0.30
N LYS A 241 6.05 -26.93 -0.72
CA LYS A 241 5.91 -27.53 -2.06
C LYS A 241 5.05 -28.79 -2.08
N THR A 242 4.92 -29.43 -0.92
CA THR A 242 4.18 -30.68 -0.74
C THR A 242 3.32 -30.63 0.52
N ALA A 243 2.27 -31.42 0.55
CA ALA A 243 1.42 -31.65 1.72
C ALA A 243 1.27 -33.16 1.94
N THR A 244 1.16 -33.58 3.21
CA THR A 244 0.83 -34.96 3.57
C THR A 244 -0.65 -35.03 3.87
N LEU A 245 -1.42 -35.67 2.99
CA LEU A 245 -2.87 -35.85 3.12
C LEU A 245 -3.19 -37.21 3.75
N LEU A 246 -4.24 -37.26 4.53
CA LEU A 246 -4.82 -38.49 5.02
C LEU A 246 -5.96 -38.94 4.08
N ARG A 247 -5.72 -39.95 3.24
CA ARG A 247 -6.71 -40.54 2.32
C ARG A 247 -6.93 -42.01 2.68
N ASP A 248 -8.17 -42.37 2.88
CA ASP A 248 -8.57 -43.75 3.24
C ASP A 248 -7.77 -44.34 4.42
N GLY A 249 -7.40 -43.50 5.41
CA GLY A 249 -6.62 -43.87 6.58
C GLY A 249 -5.10 -44.03 6.34
N ALA A 250 -4.61 -43.76 5.13
CA ALA A 250 -3.20 -43.79 4.78
C ALA A 250 -2.67 -42.37 4.50
N GLU A 251 -1.44 -42.07 4.93
CA GLU A 251 -0.76 -40.84 4.68
C GLU A 251 -0.15 -40.86 3.27
N VAL A 252 -0.50 -39.90 2.44
CA VAL A 252 -0.02 -39.74 1.07
C VAL A 252 0.56 -38.33 0.90
N THR A 253 1.84 -38.25 0.55
CA THR A 253 2.46 -36.97 0.23
C THR A 253 2.16 -36.57 -1.23
N VAL A 254 1.54 -35.43 -1.41
CA VAL A 254 1.15 -34.87 -2.71
C VAL A 254 1.77 -33.50 -2.94
N PRO A 255 1.97 -33.08 -4.20
CA PRO A 255 2.25 -31.68 -4.50
C PRO A 255 1.16 -30.75 -3.95
N ILE A 256 1.54 -29.54 -3.53
CA ILE A 256 0.61 -28.59 -2.88
C ILE A 256 -0.57 -28.21 -3.78
N GLU A 257 -0.39 -28.23 -5.09
CA GLU A 257 -1.40 -27.92 -6.10
C GLU A 257 -2.53 -28.96 -6.18
N GLN A 258 -2.31 -30.14 -5.63
CA GLN A 258 -3.30 -31.23 -5.60
C GLN A 258 -4.15 -31.24 -4.34
N VAL A 259 -3.86 -30.37 -3.38
CA VAL A 259 -4.65 -30.21 -2.15
C VAL A 259 -5.95 -29.50 -2.47
N GLN A 260 -7.07 -30.06 -2.05
CA GLN A 260 -8.41 -29.49 -2.23
C GLN A 260 -8.97 -29.00 -0.91
N LYS A 261 -9.96 -28.11 -1.02
CA LYS A 261 -10.72 -27.69 0.16
C LYS A 261 -11.42 -28.92 0.77
N GLU A 262 -11.43 -28.99 2.11
CA GLU A 262 -11.96 -30.08 2.94
C GLU A 262 -11.02 -31.33 2.99
N ASP A 263 -9.88 -31.37 2.27
CA ASP A 263 -8.89 -32.43 2.48
C ASP A 263 -8.35 -32.39 3.92
N ILE A 264 -8.09 -33.58 4.46
CA ILE A 264 -7.45 -33.70 5.77
C ILE A 264 -5.95 -33.85 5.58
N PHE A 265 -5.18 -32.95 6.19
CA PHE A 265 -3.71 -32.98 6.12
C PHE A 265 -3.10 -33.11 7.52
N VAL A 266 -1.90 -33.65 7.54
CA VAL A 266 -1.13 -33.94 8.75
C VAL A 266 0.11 -33.08 8.77
N VAL A 267 0.45 -32.54 9.96
CA VAL A 267 1.66 -31.77 10.18
C VAL A 267 2.41 -32.28 11.41
N ARG A 268 3.62 -32.75 11.20
CA ARG A 268 4.50 -33.23 12.25
C ARG A 268 5.34 -32.12 12.87
N PRO A 269 5.92 -32.34 14.05
CA PRO A 269 6.87 -31.38 14.64
C PRO A 269 8.00 -31.03 13.67
N GLY A 270 8.27 -29.73 13.51
CA GLY A 270 9.28 -29.20 12.59
C GLY A 270 8.82 -29.02 11.15
N GLU A 271 7.62 -29.48 10.77
CA GLU A 271 7.08 -29.28 9.45
C GLU A 271 6.32 -27.94 9.32
N ASN A 272 6.31 -27.40 8.11
CA ASN A 272 5.50 -26.23 7.80
C ASN A 272 4.08 -26.64 7.45
N ILE A 273 3.09 -25.87 7.91
CA ILE A 273 1.69 -26.04 7.59
C ILE A 273 1.48 -25.75 6.10
N PRO A 274 0.92 -26.72 5.32
CA PRO A 274 0.89 -26.62 3.87
C PRO A 274 -0.15 -25.64 3.33
N VAL A 275 -1.34 -25.60 3.91
CA VAL A 275 -2.49 -24.76 3.53
C VAL A 275 -3.21 -24.26 4.77
N ASP A 276 -4.07 -23.26 4.63
CA ASP A 276 -4.87 -22.80 5.77
C ASP A 276 -5.91 -23.86 6.16
N GLY A 277 -6.09 -24.07 7.46
CA GLY A 277 -6.95 -25.12 7.96
C GLY A 277 -7.49 -24.86 9.35
N ILE A 278 -8.27 -25.84 9.84
CA ILE A 278 -8.77 -25.92 11.21
C ILE A 278 -8.26 -27.23 11.81
N VAL A 279 -7.75 -27.18 13.04
CA VAL A 279 -7.28 -28.36 13.76
C VAL A 279 -8.47 -29.26 14.09
N LEU A 280 -8.41 -30.53 13.67
CA LEU A 280 -9.39 -31.56 13.96
C LEU A 280 -8.95 -32.43 15.14
N GLU A 281 -7.63 -32.71 15.24
CA GLU A 281 -7.06 -33.57 16.27
C GLU A 281 -5.65 -33.11 16.62
N GLY A 282 -5.27 -33.20 17.88
CA GLY A 282 -3.96 -32.83 18.37
C GLY A 282 -3.92 -31.44 19.02
N SER A 283 -2.77 -31.13 19.60
CA SER A 283 -2.44 -29.79 20.11
C SER A 283 -0.96 -29.54 19.93
N SER A 284 -0.57 -28.31 19.59
CA SER A 284 0.83 -27.93 19.39
C SER A 284 1.06 -26.43 19.49
N ALA A 285 2.28 -26.07 19.88
CA ALA A 285 2.77 -24.71 19.70
C ALA A 285 3.18 -24.48 18.23
N VAL A 286 2.57 -23.49 17.58
CA VAL A 286 2.82 -23.13 16.17
C VAL A 286 3.55 -21.79 16.11
N ASN A 287 4.68 -21.76 15.42
CA ASN A 287 5.43 -20.53 15.18
C ASN A 287 4.85 -19.81 13.95
N GLU A 288 4.17 -18.70 14.20
CA GLU A 288 3.54 -17.85 13.19
C GLU A 288 4.41 -16.64 12.80
N SER A 289 5.66 -16.54 13.30
CA SER A 289 6.54 -15.38 13.08
C SER A 289 6.81 -15.03 11.62
N ALA A 290 6.67 -16.00 10.73
CA ALA A 290 6.82 -15.80 9.29
C ALA A 290 5.73 -14.91 8.68
N LEU A 291 4.53 -14.89 9.26
CA LEU A 291 3.36 -14.13 8.81
C LEU A 291 3.09 -12.91 9.70
N THR A 292 3.21 -13.09 11.02
CA THR A 292 2.85 -12.07 12.00
C THR A 292 4.04 -11.22 12.47
N GLY A 293 5.27 -11.73 12.31
CA GLY A 293 6.48 -11.14 12.86
C GLY A 293 6.69 -11.42 14.37
N GLU A 294 5.76 -12.10 15.04
CA GLU A 294 5.86 -12.44 16.47
C GLU A 294 6.69 -13.71 16.70
N SER A 295 7.69 -13.61 17.56
CA SER A 295 8.62 -14.70 17.82
C SER A 295 8.09 -15.74 18.83
N ILE A 296 7.01 -15.43 19.56
CA ILE A 296 6.43 -16.32 20.56
C ILE A 296 5.48 -17.26 19.84
N PRO A 297 5.68 -18.60 19.95
CA PRO A 297 4.76 -19.57 19.39
C PRO A 297 3.37 -19.47 20.02
N VAL A 298 2.35 -19.72 19.23
CA VAL A 298 0.94 -19.73 19.64
C VAL A 298 0.47 -21.16 19.82
N ASP A 299 -0.09 -21.47 20.99
CA ASP A 299 -0.69 -22.78 21.24
C ASP A 299 -1.96 -22.93 20.41
N LYS A 300 -2.07 -24.07 19.72
CA LYS A 300 -3.23 -24.43 18.88
C LYS A 300 -3.83 -25.75 19.41
N ALA A 301 -5.13 -25.75 19.56
CA ALA A 301 -5.94 -26.89 19.99
C ALA A 301 -7.04 -27.20 18.96
N VAL A 302 -7.81 -28.23 19.19
CA VAL A 302 -8.93 -28.64 18.33
C VAL A 302 -9.91 -27.48 18.16
N GLY A 303 -10.25 -27.14 16.90
CA GLY A 303 -11.11 -26.01 16.53
C GLY A 303 -10.36 -24.73 16.14
N ASP A 304 -9.07 -24.61 16.47
CA ASP A 304 -8.27 -23.45 16.15
C ASP A 304 -7.87 -23.38 14.67
N LYS A 305 -7.75 -22.17 14.16
CA LYS A 305 -7.28 -21.91 12.79
C LYS A 305 -5.75 -21.98 12.74
N VAL A 306 -5.24 -22.58 11.67
CA VAL A 306 -3.82 -22.63 11.32
C VAL A 306 -3.62 -22.05 9.92
N SER A 307 -2.49 -21.35 9.72
CA SER A 307 -2.18 -20.66 8.48
C SER A 307 -1.03 -21.30 7.72
N ALA A 308 -1.11 -21.31 6.39
CA ALA A 308 -0.05 -21.79 5.52
C ALA A 308 1.30 -21.14 5.82
N ALA A 309 2.40 -21.91 5.67
CA ALA A 309 3.79 -21.49 5.89
C ALA A 309 4.17 -21.15 7.33
N THR A 310 3.31 -21.36 8.32
CA THR A 310 3.68 -21.38 9.74
C THR A 310 4.29 -22.73 10.11
N THR A 311 5.11 -22.78 11.15
CA THR A 311 5.87 -23.99 11.51
C THR A 311 5.33 -24.64 12.76
N ASN A 312 4.94 -25.90 12.67
CA ASN A 312 4.56 -26.72 13.82
C ASN A 312 5.79 -27.07 14.66
N GLN A 313 5.78 -26.80 15.99
CA GLN A 313 6.99 -26.95 16.81
C GLN A 313 7.02 -28.24 17.61
N SER A 314 5.92 -28.66 18.25
CA SER A 314 5.98 -29.67 19.29
C SER A 314 5.06 -30.88 19.13
N GLY A 315 3.80 -30.66 18.76
CA GLY A 315 2.78 -31.70 18.70
C GLY A 315 2.50 -32.22 17.29
N TYR A 316 1.75 -33.29 17.21
CA TYR A 316 1.15 -33.78 15.96
C TYR A 316 -0.18 -33.04 15.74
N LEU A 317 -0.41 -32.53 14.55
CA LEU A 317 -1.65 -31.88 14.21
C LEU A 317 -2.29 -32.55 12.98
N GLN A 318 -3.57 -32.86 13.09
CA GLN A 318 -4.41 -33.24 11.98
C GLN A 318 -5.39 -32.10 11.72
N CYS A 319 -5.37 -31.56 10.50
CA CYS A 319 -6.11 -30.37 10.15
C CYS A 319 -6.95 -30.60 8.90
N ARG A 320 -8.07 -29.88 8.79
CA ARG A 320 -8.92 -29.85 7.60
C ARG A 320 -8.63 -28.57 6.82
N ALA A 321 -8.34 -28.68 5.53
CA ALA A 321 -8.07 -27.57 4.64
C ALA A 321 -9.30 -26.68 4.45
N THR A 322 -9.16 -25.38 4.72
CA THR A 322 -10.23 -24.37 4.56
C THR A 322 -10.01 -23.45 3.37
N ARG A 323 -8.74 -23.08 3.12
CA ARG A 323 -8.32 -22.28 1.97
C ARG A 323 -7.11 -22.94 1.32
N VAL A 324 -7.11 -23.02 -0.02
CA VAL A 324 -6.07 -23.70 -0.79
C VAL A 324 -5.60 -22.83 -1.96
N GLY A 325 -4.40 -23.08 -2.47
CA GLY A 325 -3.86 -22.39 -3.63
C GLY A 325 -3.76 -20.87 -3.46
N GLU A 326 -4.37 -20.11 -4.36
CA GLU A 326 -4.34 -18.64 -4.36
C GLU A 326 -5.16 -18.00 -3.22
N ASP A 327 -6.05 -18.75 -2.59
CA ASP A 327 -6.91 -18.26 -1.52
C ASP A 327 -6.25 -18.38 -0.14
N THR A 328 -5.07 -19.02 -0.03
CA THR A 328 -4.35 -19.11 1.25
C THR A 328 -3.91 -17.74 1.74
N THR A 329 -3.87 -17.58 3.07
CA THR A 329 -3.41 -16.35 3.73
C THR A 329 -2.04 -15.90 3.21
N LEU A 330 -1.08 -16.83 3.05
CA LEU A 330 0.23 -16.51 2.47
C LEU A 330 0.13 -16.00 1.02
N ALA A 331 -0.68 -16.64 0.18
CA ALA A 331 -0.86 -16.21 -1.22
C ALA A 331 -1.48 -14.81 -1.30
N GLN A 332 -2.46 -14.50 -0.45
CA GLN A 332 -3.05 -13.16 -0.34
C GLN A 332 -2.02 -12.11 0.11
N ILE A 333 -1.18 -12.41 1.09
CA ILE A 333 -0.08 -11.53 1.52
C ILE A 333 0.89 -11.25 0.35
N ILE A 334 1.34 -12.30 -0.33
CA ILE A 334 2.25 -12.17 -1.49
C ILE A 334 1.60 -11.29 -2.57
N ARG A 335 0.32 -11.51 -2.86
CA ARG A 335 -0.43 -10.72 -3.83
C ARG A 335 -0.53 -9.25 -3.42
N MET A 336 -0.92 -8.95 -2.17
CA MET A 336 -0.99 -7.57 -1.68
C MET A 336 0.36 -6.85 -1.77
N VAL A 337 1.46 -7.49 -1.37
CA VAL A 337 2.80 -6.90 -1.48
C VAL A 337 3.23 -6.70 -2.95
N SER A 338 2.87 -7.63 -3.83
CA SER A 338 3.12 -7.53 -5.27
C SER A 338 2.33 -6.38 -5.91
N ASP A 339 1.05 -6.26 -5.57
CA ASP A 339 0.15 -5.21 -6.07
C ASP A 339 0.62 -3.83 -5.59
N ALA A 340 1.00 -3.72 -4.32
CA ALA A 340 1.58 -2.49 -3.78
C ALA A 340 2.86 -2.07 -4.54
N ALA A 341 3.71 -3.04 -4.91
CA ALA A 341 4.91 -2.78 -5.70
C ALA A 341 4.61 -2.38 -7.15
N ALA A 342 3.47 -2.78 -7.71
CA ALA A 342 3.03 -2.43 -9.06
C ALA A 342 2.36 -1.05 -9.13
N THR A 343 1.86 -0.52 -8.00
CA THR A 343 1.19 0.79 -7.95
C THR A 343 2.19 1.93 -7.79
N LYS A 344 1.77 3.16 -8.12
CA LYS A 344 2.58 4.37 -7.94
C LYS A 344 1.98 5.31 -6.91
N ALA A 345 2.80 5.71 -5.95
CA ALA A 345 2.45 6.78 -5.02
C ALA A 345 2.30 8.14 -5.73
N PRO A 346 1.47 9.05 -5.23
CA PRO A 346 1.30 10.39 -5.78
C PRO A 346 2.62 11.16 -5.98
N ILE A 347 3.54 11.07 -5.02
CA ILE A 347 4.87 11.71 -5.10
C ILE A 347 5.72 11.15 -6.27
N ALA A 348 5.57 9.86 -6.60
CA ALA A 348 6.25 9.24 -7.74
C ALA A 348 5.74 9.80 -9.08
N LYS A 349 4.44 10.07 -9.19
CA LYS A 349 3.84 10.68 -10.40
C LYS A 349 4.39 12.08 -10.65
N ILE A 350 4.62 12.87 -9.59
CA ILE A 350 5.24 14.21 -9.68
C ILE A 350 6.70 14.06 -10.16
N ALA A 351 7.47 13.15 -9.60
CA ALA A 351 8.85 12.90 -10.00
C ALA A 351 8.96 12.45 -11.48
N ASP A 352 8.04 11.60 -11.95
CA ASP A 352 7.97 11.17 -13.34
C ASP A 352 7.66 12.34 -14.30
N THR A 353 6.74 13.24 -13.93
CA THR A 353 6.41 14.44 -14.70
C THR A 353 7.61 15.36 -14.83
N VAL A 354 8.31 15.61 -13.72
CA VAL A 354 9.55 16.40 -13.71
C VAL A 354 10.61 15.75 -14.62
N SER A 355 10.79 14.43 -14.53
CA SER A 355 11.75 13.69 -15.39
C SER A 355 11.44 13.83 -16.87
N GLY A 356 10.17 13.84 -17.26
CA GLY A 356 9.73 13.99 -18.65
C GLY A 356 10.11 15.34 -19.27
N PHE A 357 10.07 16.41 -18.48
CA PHE A 357 10.47 17.75 -18.91
C PHE A 357 11.99 17.98 -18.79
N PHE A 358 12.64 17.33 -17.87
CA PHE A 358 14.05 17.54 -17.52
C PHE A 358 15.00 17.24 -18.69
N VAL A 359 14.83 16.13 -19.40
CA VAL A 359 15.73 15.71 -20.48
C VAL A 359 15.72 16.70 -21.66
N PRO A 360 14.57 17.15 -22.19
CA PRO A 360 14.54 18.22 -23.20
C PRO A 360 15.21 19.52 -22.73
N ALA A 361 14.96 19.93 -21.49
CA ALA A 361 15.56 21.14 -20.92
C ALA A 361 17.09 21.05 -20.88
N VAL A 362 17.64 19.92 -20.47
CA VAL A 362 19.09 19.67 -20.43
C VAL A 362 19.71 19.71 -21.82
N ILE A 363 19.08 19.11 -22.83
CA ILE A 363 19.55 19.19 -24.21
C ILE A 363 19.62 20.66 -24.66
N SER A 364 18.59 21.45 -24.36
CA SER A 364 18.57 22.87 -24.65
C SER A 364 19.70 23.62 -23.94
N ILE A 365 19.93 23.36 -22.66
CA ILE A 365 21.02 23.96 -21.87
C ILE A 365 22.39 23.60 -22.48
N ALA A 366 22.59 22.35 -22.88
CA ALA A 366 23.85 21.92 -23.50
C ALA A 366 24.12 22.61 -24.82
N VAL A 367 23.10 22.76 -25.68
CA VAL A 367 23.20 23.49 -26.95
C VAL A 367 23.51 24.96 -26.67
N VAL A 368 22.76 25.61 -25.77
CA VAL A 368 23.00 27.02 -25.40
C VAL A 368 24.41 27.18 -24.83
N THR A 369 24.86 26.30 -23.96
CA THR A 369 26.23 26.33 -23.41
C THR A 369 27.28 26.29 -24.52
N THR A 370 27.13 25.37 -25.47
CA THR A 370 28.06 25.24 -26.59
C THR A 370 28.08 26.52 -27.45
N LEU A 371 26.89 27.05 -27.76
CA LEU A 371 26.79 28.29 -28.55
C LEU A 371 27.39 29.52 -27.84
N VAL A 372 27.16 29.66 -26.54
CA VAL A 372 27.73 30.77 -25.74
C VAL A 372 29.25 30.70 -25.73
N TRP A 373 29.88 29.53 -25.56
CA TRP A 373 31.32 29.43 -25.57
C TRP A 373 31.93 29.69 -26.96
N LEU A 374 31.24 29.29 -28.06
CA LEU A 374 31.61 29.65 -29.42
C LEU A 374 31.53 31.18 -29.67
N LEU A 375 30.46 31.84 -29.20
CA LEU A 375 30.30 33.29 -29.31
C LEU A 375 31.34 34.05 -28.48
N LEU A 376 31.85 33.46 -27.41
CA LEU A 376 32.94 34.00 -26.60
C LEU A 376 34.33 33.78 -27.25
N GLY A 377 34.37 33.24 -28.49
CA GLY A 377 35.58 33.03 -29.24
C GLY A 377 36.46 31.87 -28.78
N ARG A 378 35.89 30.89 -28.09
CA ARG A 378 36.58 29.65 -27.74
C ARG A 378 36.53 28.65 -28.89
N ASP A 379 37.52 27.76 -28.94
CA ASP A 379 37.59 26.71 -29.94
C ASP A 379 36.39 25.76 -29.88
N VAL A 380 36.03 25.18 -31.00
CA VAL A 380 34.90 24.28 -31.16
C VAL A 380 35.01 23.08 -30.21
N GLY A 381 36.21 22.49 -30.08
CA GLY A 381 36.45 21.37 -29.21
C GLY A 381 36.18 21.73 -27.75
N TYR A 382 36.66 22.90 -27.29
CA TYR A 382 36.40 23.38 -25.94
C TYR A 382 34.91 23.63 -25.69
N ALA A 383 34.20 24.27 -26.61
CA ALA A 383 32.77 24.52 -26.48
C ALA A 383 31.92 23.24 -26.44
N LEU A 384 32.24 22.26 -27.31
CA LEU A 384 31.62 20.96 -27.33
C LEU A 384 31.87 20.20 -26.02
N ALA A 385 33.09 20.23 -25.49
CA ALA A 385 33.40 19.56 -24.21
C ALA A 385 32.54 20.11 -23.07
N ARG A 386 32.22 21.40 -23.03
CA ARG A 386 31.26 21.97 -22.01
C ARG A 386 29.84 21.49 -22.24
N GLY A 387 29.34 21.50 -23.47
CA GLY A 387 28.03 20.97 -23.81
C GLY A 387 27.90 19.48 -23.49
N ILE A 388 28.89 18.67 -23.81
CA ILE A 388 28.97 17.25 -23.49
C ILE A 388 28.97 17.05 -21.96
N SER A 389 29.74 17.85 -21.21
CA SER A 389 29.77 17.78 -19.75
C SER A 389 28.38 18.03 -19.15
N VAL A 390 27.62 19.00 -19.69
CA VAL A 390 26.23 19.27 -19.28
C VAL A 390 25.32 18.07 -19.57
N LEU A 391 25.40 17.46 -20.76
CA LEU A 391 24.61 16.29 -21.11
C LEU A 391 24.88 15.11 -20.16
N VAL A 392 26.14 14.87 -19.84
CA VAL A 392 26.55 13.71 -19.03
C VAL A 392 26.18 13.87 -17.57
N ILE A 393 26.47 15.05 -16.95
CA ILE A 393 26.15 15.27 -15.53
C ILE A 393 24.65 15.27 -15.24
N SER A 394 23.84 15.58 -16.23
CA SER A 394 22.40 15.81 -16.07
C SER A 394 21.56 14.55 -16.22
N CYS A 395 22.13 13.37 -16.10
CA CYS A 395 21.34 12.14 -16.16
C CYS A 395 20.39 12.01 -14.95
N PRO A 396 19.07 11.91 -15.13
CA PRO A 396 18.11 11.76 -14.03
C PRO A 396 17.99 10.31 -13.52
N CYS A 397 19.09 9.55 -13.51
CA CYS A 397 19.11 8.12 -13.17
C CYS A 397 18.56 7.85 -11.77
N ALA A 398 19.04 8.61 -10.78
CA ALA A 398 18.66 8.48 -9.38
C ALA A 398 17.20 8.89 -9.11
N LEU A 399 16.67 9.85 -9.89
CA LEU A 399 15.30 10.35 -9.70
C LEU A 399 14.24 9.28 -9.95
N GLY A 400 14.42 8.46 -10.97
CA GLY A 400 13.50 7.36 -11.30
C GLY A 400 13.45 6.24 -10.25
N LEU A 401 14.49 6.15 -9.38
CA LEU A 401 14.59 5.15 -8.33
C LEU A 401 14.23 5.69 -6.93
N ALA A 402 14.27 7.00 -6.73
CA ALA A 402 14.16 7.64 -5.44
C ALA A 402 12.91 7.22 -4.66
N THR A 403 11.78 7.14 -5.32
CA THR A 403 10.49 6.76 -4.72
C THR A 403 10.24 5.25 -4.73
N PRO A 404 10.35 4.53 -5.88
CA PRO A 404 9.97 3.12 -5.92
C PRO A 404 10.80 2.21 -5.00
N VAL A 405 12.10 2.50 -4.86
CA VAL A 405 12.98 1.69 -3.99
C VAL A 405 12.60 1.86 -2.51
N ALA A 406 12.34 3.09 -2.07
CA ALA A 406 11.93 3.36 -0.68
C ALA A 406 10.57 2.73 -0.35
N ILE A 407 9.60 2.79 -1.28
CA ILE A 407 8.29 2.15 -1.13
C ILE A 407 8.43 0.65 -1.03
N MET A 408 9.22 0.02 -1.91
CA MET A 408 9.38 -1.44 -1.88
C MET A 408 10.08 -1.93 -0.61
N VAL A 409 11.11 -1.21 -0.15
CA VAL A 409 11.77 -1.54 1.12
C VAL A 409 10.81 -1.33 2.29
N GLY A 410 10.02 -0.23 2.28
CA GLY A 410 9.01 0.06 3.28
C GLY A 410 7.93 -1.02 3.35
N ASN A 411 7.34 -1.39 2.20
CA ASN A 411 6.35 -2.47 2.13
C ASN A 411 6.93 -3.82 2.58
N GLY A 412 8.17 -4.12 2.17
CA GLY A 412 8.84 -5.35 2.60
C GLY A 412 9.11 -5.40 4.09
N LEU A 413 9.46 -4.26 4.71
CA LEU A 413 9.62 -4.16 6.17
C LEU A 413 8.27 -4.28 6.88
N GLY A 414 7.22 -3.62 6.34
CA GLY A 414 5.85 -3.73 6.86
C GLY A 414 5.37 -5.17 6.85
N ALA A 415 5.47 -5.85 5.71
CA ALA A 415 5.04 -7.24 5.54
C ALA A 415 5.73 -8.21 6.53
N LYS A 416 7.03 -8.02 6.78
CA LYS A 416 7.77 -8.80 7.79
C LYS A 416 7.27 -8.60 9.23
N ASN A 417 6.57 -7.51 9.50
CA ASN A 417 5.99 -7.17 10.80
C ASN A 417 4.46 -7.28 10.79
N GLY A 418 3.87 -8.01 9.84
CA GLY A 418 2.43 -8.20 9.76
C GLY A 418 1.65 -6.94 9.35
N ILE A 419 2.29 -5.91 8.80
CA ILE A 419 1.67 -4.66 8.34
C ILE A 419 1.69 -4.63 6.81
N LEU A 420 0.52 -4.75 6.18
CA LEU A 420 0.37 -4.88 4.74
C LEU A 420 -0.28 -3.62 4.16
N PHE A 421 0.42 -2.92 3.27
CA PHE A 421 -0.14 -1.81 2.50
C PHE A 421 -0.58 -2.32 1.13
N LYS A 422 -1.84 -2.11 0.76
CA LYS A 422 -2.38 -2.58 -0.53
C LYS A 422 -1.83 -1.82 -1.73
N THR A 423 -1.46 -0.56 -1.53
CA THR A 423 -0.94 0.29 -2.60
C THR A 423 0.23 1.16 -2.11
N ALA A 424 1.05 1.63 -3.04
CA ALA A 424 2.08 2.63 -2.75
C ALA A 424 1.48 3.95 -2.24
N ALA A 425 0.27 4.29 -2.67
CA ALA A 425 -0.46 5.46 -2.20
C ALA A 425 -0.89 5.30 -0.73
N ALA A 426 -1.34 4.11 -0.33
CA ALA A 426 -1.68 3.80 1.06
C ALA A 426 -0.47 4.00 1.99
N LEU A 427 0.73 3.52 1.58
CA LEU A 427 1.96 3.76 2.34
C LEU A 427 2.29 5.26 2.43
N GLU A 428 2.05 6.05 1.40
CA GLU A 428 2.28 7.49 1.43
C GLU A 428 1.26 8.22 2.33
N GLU A 429 -0.04 7.89 2.21
CA GLU A 429 -1.12 8.62 2.86
C GLU A 429 -1.20 8.34 4.35
N ALA A 430 -0.95 7.09 4.79
CA ALA A 430 -0.94 6.71 6.20
C ALA A 430 0.00 7.59 7.05
N GLY A 431 1.16 8.01 6.52
CA GLY A 431 2.09 8.90 7.22
C GLY A 431 1.62 10.33 7.38
N ARG A 432 0.63 10.74 6.59
CA ARG A 432 0.03 12.08 6.63
C ARG A 432 -1.13 12.19 7.61
N THR A 433 -1.52 11.07 8.22
CA THR A 433 -2.62 10.99 9.20
C THR A 433 -2.43 12.00 10.33
N ARG A 434 -3.51 12.72 10.66
CA ARG A 434 -3.61 13.70 11.73
C ARG A 434 -4.66 13.32 12.79
N ILE A 435 -5.65 12.54 12.38
CA ILE A 435 -6.75 12.07 13.22
C ILE A 435 -6.86 10.57 12.99
N VAL A 436 -6.91 9.79 14.07
CA VAL A 436 -7.21 8.36 14.03
C VAL A 436 -8.57 8.15 14.68
N ALA A 437 -9.51 7.64 13.91
CA ALA A 437 -10.81 7.19 14.38
C ALA A 437 -10.74 5.68 14.62
N LEU A 438 -11.00 5.25 15.85
CA LEU A 438 -10.95 3.86 16.27
C LEU A 438 -12.38 3.36 16.50
N ASP A 439 -12.75 2.24 15.91
CA ASP A 439 -13.93 1.53 16.42
C ASP A 439 -13.66 1.03 17.85
N LYS A 440 -14.71 0.81 18.62
CA LYS A 440 -14.56 0.26 19.97
C LYS A 440 -14.33 -1.25 19.93
N THR A 441 -15.31 -1.99 19.38
CA THR A 441 -15.42 -3.44 19.48
C THR A 441 -14.41 -4.14 18.58
N GLY A 442 -13.66 -5.12 19.11
CA GLY A 442 -12.64 -5.83 18.35
C GLY A 442 -11.37 -4.99 18.03
N THR A 443 -11.44 -3.65 18.15
CA THR A 443 -10.34 -2.73 17.86
C THR A 443 -9.67 -2.22 19.14
N ILE A 444 -10.36 -1.43 19.98
CA ILE A 444 -9.86 -1.01 21.29
C ILE A 444 -10.05 -2.13 22.31
N THR A 445 -11.16 -2.85 22.21
CA THR A 445 -11.53 -3.96 23.08
C THR A 445 -11.31 -5.30 22.38
N CYS A 446 -11.35 -6.40 23.15
CA CYS A 446 -11.13 -7.75 22.60
C CYS A 446 -12.24 -8.20 21.64
N GLY A 447 -13.45 -7.60 21.74
CA GLY A 447 -14.61 -7.97 20.93
C GLY A 447 -15.36 -9.18 21.46
N GLU A 448 -14.86 -9.82 22.52
CA GLU A 448 -15.47 -10.94 23.19
C GLU A 448 -15.80 -10.53 24.63
N PRO A 449 -17.07 -10.53 25.04
CA PRO A 449 -17.45 -10.25 26.40
C PRO A 449 -16.86 -11.31 27.35
N THR A 450 -16.34 -10.88 28.50
CA THR A 450 -15.81 -11.75 29.55
C THR A 450 -16.43 -11.40 30.89
N VAL A 451 -16.50 -12.37 31.82
CA VAL A 451 -16.90 -12.11 33.19
C VAL A 451 -15.79 -11.34 33.90
N THR A 452 -16.13 -10.17 34.42
CA THR A 452 -15.15 -9.30 35.10
C THR A 452 -15.32 -9.26 36.61
N ASP A 453 -16.53 -9.44 37.15
CA ASP A 453 -16.82 -9.38 38.56
C ASP A 453 -17.95 -10.36 38.93
N LEU A 454 -17.84 -10.97 40.09
CA LEU A 454 -18.83 -11.79 40.72
C LEU A 454 -19.20 -11.13 42.06
N LEU A 455 -20.47 -10.81 42.26
CA LEU A 455 -21.01 -10.22 43.50
C LEU A 455 -22.06 -11.18 44.06
N PRO A 456 -21.68 -12.20 44.85
CA PRO A 456 -22.65 -13.11 45.45
C PRO A 456 -23.48 -12.40 46.52
N ALA A 457 -24.76 -12.79 46.66
CA ALA A 457 -25.61 -12.31 47.72
C ALA A 457 -25.19 -12.92 49.07
N GLU A 458 -25.67 -12.36 50.19
CA GLU A 458 -25.35 -12.85 51.52
C GLU A 458 -25.71 -14.32 51.70
N GLY A 459 -24.72 -15.13 52.09
CA GLY A 459 -24.87 -16.57 52.25
C GLY A 459 -24.84 -17.41 50.97
N VAL A 460 -24.41 -16.83 49.84
CA VAL A 460 -24.19 -17.52 48.57
C VAL A 460 -22.67 -17.49 48.25
N THR A 461 -22.14 -18.58 47.76
CA THR A 461 -20.73 -18.64 47.33
C THR A 461 -20.62 -18.24 45.86
N GLU A 462 -19.44 -17.73 45.44
CA GLU A 462 -19.17 -17.43 44.03
C GLU A 462 -19.39 -18.65 43.13
N THR A 463 -18.99 -19.83 43.60
CA THR A 463 -19.18 -21.10 42.88
C THR A 463 -20.66 -21.44 42.70
N GLU A 464 -21.49 -21.26 43.73
CA GLU A 464 -22.96 -21.47 43.63
C GLU A 464 -23.61 -20.51 42.65
N LEU A 465 -23.27 -19.22 42.73
CA LEU A 465 -23.75 -18.20 41.79
C LEU A 465 -23.38 -18.55 40.36
N LEU A 466 -22.10 -18.86 40.11
CA LEU A 466 -21.58 -19.14 38.77
C LEU A 466 -22.15 -20.43 38.18
N THR A 467 -22.24 -21.51 38.99
CA THR A 467 -22.80 -22.80 38.55
C THR A 467 -24.27 -22.65 38.10
N LEU A 468 -25.07 -21.92 38.88
CA LEU A 468 -26.49 -21.72 38.56
C LEU A 468 -26.68 -20.77 37.37
N ALA A 469 -25.86 -19.72 37.29
CA ALA A 469 -25.86 -18.80 36.15
C ALA A 469 -25.46 -19.54 34.88
N ALA A 470 -24.39 -20.31 34.87
CA ALA A 470 -23.93 -21.06 33.72
C ALA A 470 -24.93 -22.18 33.32
N ALA A 471 -25.57 -22.86 34.27
CA ALA A 471 -26.61 -23.83 33.97
C ALA A 471 -27.81 -23.19 33.26
N LEU A 472 -28.23 -21.98 33.66
CA LEU A 472 -29.31 -21.21 33.04
C LEU A 472 -28.88 -20.70 31.64
N GLU A 473 -27.66 -20.14 31.50
CA GLU A 473 -27.13 -19.60 30.26
C GLU A 473 -26.73 -20.66 29.23
N GLY A 474 -26.56 -21.92 29.69
CA GLY A 474 -26.14 -23.04 28.83
C GLY A 474 -27.09 -23.37 27.66
N ARG A 475 -28.31 -22.79 27.66
CA ARG A 475 -29.28 -22.91 26.58
C ARG A 475 -29.49 -21.60 25.81
N SER A 476 -28.78 -20.55 26.18
CA SER A 476 -28.88 -19.23 25.57
C SER A 476 -27.86 -19.06 24.45
N GLU A 477 -28.28 -18.49 23.32
CA GLU A 477 -27.36 -18.13 22.19
C GLU A 477 -26.80 -16.71 22.34
N HIS A 478 -27.13 -16.01 23.42
CA HIS A 478 -26.75 -14.61 23.60
C HIS A 478 -25.21 -14.49 23.81
N PRO A 479 -24.52 -13.49 23.27
CA PRO A 479 -23.05 -13.30 23.47
C PRO A 479 -22.63 -13.25 24.95
N LEU A 480 -23.47 -12.66 25.84
CA LEU A 480 -23.20 -12.59 27.27
C LEU A 480 -23.27 -13.97 27.95
N ALA A 481 -24.09 -14.89 27.42
CA ALA A 481 -24.14 -16.27 27.89
C ALA A 481 -22.83 -16.99 27.66
N ARG A 482 -22.23 -16.81 26.50
CA ARG A 482 -20.90 -17.41 26.18
C ARG A 482 -19.84 -17.00 27.19
N ALA A 483 -19.86 -15.73 27.63
CA ALA A 483 -18.92 -15.22 28.62
C ALA A 483 -19.04 -15.96 29.97
N VAL A 484 -20.28 -16.17 30.41
CA VAL A 484 -20.53 -16.89 31.67
C VAL A 484 -20.16 -18.37 31.57
N LEU A 485 -20.46 -19.00 30.43
CA LEU A 485 -20.11 -20.39 30.15
C LEU A 485 -18.58 -20.61 30.07
N ALA A 486 -17.89 -19.75 29.33
CA ALA A 486 -16.43 -19.83 29.21
C ALA A 486 -15.74 -19.66 30.57
N TYR A 487 -16.23 -18.75 31.41
CA TYR A 487 -15.70 -18.55 32.74
C TYR A 487 -15.97 -19.74 33.67
N ALA A 488 -17.16 -20.39 33.53
CA ALA A 488 -17.50 -21.62 34.29
C ALA A 488 -16.62 -22.81 33.85
N GLU A 489 -16.31 -22.92 32.56
CA GLU A 489 -15.41 -23.93 32.00
C GLU A 489 -13.97 -23.74 32.48
N GLU A 490 -13.47 -22.49 32.51
CA GLU A 490 -12.15 -22.14 33.08
C GLU A 490 -12.03 -22.59 34.55
N LYS A 491 -13.13 -22.48 35.32
CA LYS A 491 -13.22 -22.93 36.70
C LYS A 491 -13.49 -24.44 36.85
N GLN A 492 -13.62 -25.15 35.72
CA GLN A 492 -13.88 -26.60 35.66
C GLN A 492 -15.14 -27.01 36.45
N LEU A 493 -16.24 -26.23 36.36
CA LEU A 493 -17.48 -26.52 37.07
C LEU A 493 -18.35 -27.50 36.28
N GLU A 494 -18.88 -28.50 37.01
CA GLU A 494 -19.89 -29.39 36.47
C GLU A 494 -21.26 -28.66 36.47
N LEU A 495 -21.88 -28.51 35.28
CA LEU A 495 -23.12 -27.79 35.11
C LEU A 495 -24.33 -28.76 35.24
N PRO A 496 -25.27 -28.50 36.15
CA PRO A 496 -26.51 -29.25 36.21
C PRO A 496 -27.42 -28.97 35.01
N SER A 497 -28.20 -29.97 34.59
CA SER A 497 -29.15 -29.80 33.49
C SER A 497 -30.42 -29.10 33.93
N VAL A 498 -30.87 -28.11 33.16
CA VAL A 498 -32.11 -27.35 33.39
C VAL A 498 -33.24 -27.84 32.47
N THR A 499 -34.49 -27.72 32.96
CA THR A 499 -35.72 -27.97 32.18
C THR A 499 -36.53 -26.69 32.04
N ASP A 500 -37.56 -26.72 31.18
CA ASP A 500 -38.51 -25.60 30.96
C ASP A 500 -37.86 -24.25 30.68
N PHE A 501 -36.78 -24.26 29.93
CA PHE A 501 -36.05 -23.03 29.58
C PHE A 501 -36.90 -22.10 28.74
N THR A 502 -36.95 -20.84 29.13
CA THR A 502 -37.67 -19.78 28.45
C THR A 502 -36.82 -18.51 28.35
N ALA A 503 -36.57 -18.05 27.15
CA ALA A 503 -35.96 -16.73 26.90
C ALA A 503 -37.04 -15.66 26.87
N LEU A 504 -36.81 -14.58 27.58
CA LEU A 504 -37.70 -13.41 27.67
C LEU A 504 -37.02 -12.20 27.00
N PRO A 505 -37.31 -11.93 25.71
CA PRO A 505 -36.59 -10.89 24.97
C PRO A 505 -36.59 -9.54 25.69
N GLY A 506 -35.41 -8.93 25.83
CA GLY A 506 -35.20 -7.64 26.51
C GLY A 506 -35.23 -7.69 28.04
N ASN A 507 -35.61 -8.80 28.68
CA ASN A 507 -35.72 -8.96 30.13
C ASN A 507 -34.70 -9.91 30.71
N GLY A 508 -34.67 -11.18 30.26
CA GLY A 508 -33.80 -12.18 30.79
C GLY A 508 -34.19 -13.61 30.41
N LEU A 509 -33.84 -14.55 31.27
CA LEU A 509 -34.00 -16.00 31.10
C LEU A 509 -34.69 -16.58 32.32
N ALA A 510 -35.47 -17.65 32.15
CA ALA A 510 -36.03 -18.47 33.24
C ALA A 510 -35.93 -19.95 32.89
N ALA A 511 -35.70 -20.80 33.87
CA ALA A 511 -35.72 -22.25 33.73
C ALA A 511 -36.05 -22.94 35.08
N THR A 512 -36.22 -24.24 35.05
CA THR A 512 -36.44 -25.07 36.24
C THR A 512 -35.20 -25.94 36.49
N LEU A 513 -34.64 -25.89 37.71
CA LEU A 513 -33.56 -26.73 38.17
C LEU A 513 -34.03 -27.51 39.41
N GLU A 514 -34.03 -28.83 39.35
CA GLU A 514 -34.49 -29.70 40.45
C GLU A 514 -35.87 -29.33 41.02
N GLY A 515 -36.80 -28.90 40.15
CA GLY A 515 -38.16 -28.48 40.53
C GLY A 515 -38.28 -27.07 41.14
N LYS A 516 -37.18 -26.25 41.11
CA LYS A 516 -37.14 -24.87 41.57
C LYS A 516 -36.92 -23.94 40.39
N GLU A 517 -37.66 -22.84 40.34
CA GLU A 517 -37.48 -21.80 39.32
C GLU A 517 -36.15 -21.11 39.57
N ILE A 518 -35.34 -21.00 38.51
CA ILE A 518 -34.14 -20.14 38.41
C ILE A 518 -34.33 -19.13 37.29
N PHE A 519 -33.82 -17.92 37.47
CA PHE A 519 -33.97 -16.82 36.53
C PHE A 519 -32.75 -15.91 36.53
N GLY A 520 -32.49 -15.30 35.40
CA GLY A 520 -31.38 -14.37 35.21
C GLY A 520 -31.78 -13.25 34.24
N GLY A 521 -31.20 -12.04 34.39
CA GLY A 521 -31.47 -10.92 33.51
C GLY A 521 -31.21 -9.55 34.12
N ASN A 522 -31.86 -8.52 33.57
CA ASN A 522 -31.69 -7.17 34.04
C ASN A 522 -32.36 -6.88 35.41
N ALA A 523 -31.93 -5.79 36.07
CA ALA A 523 -32.44 -5.43 37.40
C ALA A 523 -33.97 -5.22 37.42
N ALA A 524 -34.58 -4.69 36.35
CA ALA A 524 -36.01 -4.46 36.27
C ALA A 524 -36.77 -5.79 36.29
N PHE A 525 -36.36 -6.77 35.49
CA PHE A 525 -36.96 -8.09 35.45
C PHE A 525 -36.79 -8.85 36.80
N ILE A 526 -35.59 -8.85 37.33
CA ILE A 526 -35.31 -9.56 38.61
C ILE A 526 -36.07 -8.92 39.77
N GLY A 527 -36.20 -7.60 39.79
CA GLY A 527 -36.99 -6.85 40.80
C GLY A 527 -38.47 -7.21 40.82
N THR A 528 -39.02 -7.79 39.74
CA THR A 528 -40.41 -8.33 39.73
C THR A 528 -40.52 -9.70 40.37
N LYS A 529 -39.43 -10.45 40.49
CA LYS A 529 -39.36 -11.82 41.02
C LYS A 529 -38.88 -11.88 42.47
N VAL A 530 -37.86 -11.09 42.81
CA VAL A 530 -37.23 -11.06 44.14
C VAL A 530 -36.77 -9.65 44.52
N SER A 531 -36.69 -9.40 45.84
CA SER A 531 -36.14 -8.12 46.32
C SER A 531 -34.65 -8.07 46.12
N ILE A 532 -34.14 -7.00 45.51
CA ILE A 532 -32.70 -6.76 45.30
C ILE A 532 -32.19 -5.92 46.46
N PRO A 533 -31.23 -6.41 47.27
CA PRO A 533 -30.62 -5.62 48.35
C PRO A 533 -30.02 -4.31 47.86
N ALA A 534 -30.24 -3.19 48.58
CA ALA A 534 -29.75 -1.88 48.18
C ALA A 534 -28.24 -1.83 47.98
N VAL A 535 -27.48 -2.62 48.72
CA VAL A 535 -26.03 -2.74 48.55
C VAL A 535 -25.68 -3.27 47.19
N LEU A 536 -26.23 -4.40 46.78
CA LEU A 536 -25.95 -5.02 45.47
C LEU A 536 -26.45 -4.13 44.28
N GLN A 537 -27.58 -3.41 44.50
CA GLN A 537 -28.08 -2.46 43.52
C GLN A 537 -27.09 -1.30 43.34
N THR A 538 -26.51 -0.77 44.41
CA THR A 538 -25.52 0.30 44.35
C THR A 538 -24.21 -0.16 43.70
N GLU A 539 -23.72 -1.36 44.05
CA GLU A 539 -22.53 -1.98 43.46
C GLU A 539 -22.73 -2.28 41.97
N ALA A 540 -23.86 -2.87 41.59
CA ALA A 540 -24.20 -3.07 40.18
C ALA A 540 -24.28 -1.74 39.37
N ALA A 541 -24.86 -0.69 39.99
CA ALA A 541 -24.87 0.64 39.38
C ALA A 541 -23.46 1.24 39.23
N ALA A 542 -22.59 0.98 40.18
CA ALA A 542 -21.16 1.40 40.09
C ALA A 542 -20.42 0.62 38.97
N LEU A 543 -20.66 -0.67 38.84
CA LEU A 543 -20.12 -1.48 37.72
C LEU A 543 -20.68 -1.02 36.37
N ALA A 544 -21.97 -0.73 36.28
CA ALA A 544 -22.57 -0.16 35.08
C ALA A 544 -21.97 1.22 34.72
N ALA A 545 -21.62 2.04 35.73
CA ALA A 545 -20.94 3.30 35.51
C ALA A 545 -19.47 3.14 34.99
N GLN A 546 -18.87 1.96 35.16
CA GLN A 546 -17.58 1.59 34.60
C GLN A 546 -17.68 0.98 33.19
N GLY A 547 -18.91 0.89 32.61
CA GLY A 547 -19.12 0.32 31.27
C GLY A 547 -19.35 -1.19 31.27
N LYS A 548 -19.51 -1.82 32.43
CA LYS A 548 -19.82 -3.25 32.56
C LYS A 548 -21.34 -3.51 32.51
N THR A 549 -21.75 -4.69 32.08
CA THR A 549 -23.15 -5.10 32.04
C THR A 549 -23.44 -6.02 33.25
N PRO A 550 -24.11 -5.54 34.29
CA PRO A 550 -24.50 -6.36 35.41
C PRO A 550 -25.72 -7.23 35.08
N LEU A 551 -25.56 -8.55 35.20
CA LEU A 551 -26.59 -9.55 35.05
C LEU A 551 -26.95 -10.07 36.45
N PHE A 552 -28.22 -10.01 36.81
CA PHE A 552 -28.73 -10.46 38.12
C PHE A 552 -29.26 -11.89 37.98
N PHE A 553 -28.93 -12.73 38.94
CA PHE A 553 -29.36 -14.12 38.97
C PHE A 553 -30.07 -14.44 40.27
N GLY A 554 -31.16 -15.19 40.18
CA GLY A 554 -31.95 -15.61 41.33
C GLY A 554 -32.49 -17.02 41.16
N GLY A 555 -32.85 -17.63 42.28
CA GLY A 555 -33.44 -18.97 42.31
C GLY A 555 -34.07 -19.28 43.65
N ALA A 556 -35.06 -20.18 43.66
CA ALA A 556 -35.74 -20.60 44.87
C ALA A 556 -36.33 -19.41 45.72
N GLY A 557 -36.78 -18.32 45.04
CA GLY A 557 -37.35 -17.14 45.70
C GLY A 557 -36.34 -16.21 46.37
N ARG A 558 -35.03 -16.36 46.15
CA ARG A 558 -33.98 -15.46 46.65
C ARG A 558 -33.06 -14.98 45.51
N LEU A 559 -32.48 -13.80 45.71
CA LEU A 559 -31.38 -13.35 44.85
C LEU A 559 -30.14 -14.17 45.17
N LEU A 560 -29.44 -14.61 44.12
CA LEU A 560 -28.15 -15.35 44.24
C LEU A 560 -26.96 -14.38 44.11
N GLY A 561 -27.09 -13.37 43.28
CA GLY A 561 -26.01 -12.38 43.10
C GLY A 561 -26.08 -11.69 41.76
N VAL A 562 -24.98 -11.00 41.46
CA VAL A 562 -24.78 -10.28 40.21
C VAL A 562 -23.47 -10.71 39.54
N ILE A 563 -23.51 -10.99 38.25
CA ILE A 563 -22.35 -11.25 37.42
C ILE A 563 -22.17 -10.07 36.45
N ALA A 564 -21.05 -9.40 36.50
CA ALA A 564 -20.76 -8.33 35.57
C ALA A 564 -19.97 -8.88 34.38
N VAL A 565 -20.44 -8.58 33.20
CA VAL A 565 -19.79 -8.96 31.93
C VAL A 565 -19.42 -7.69 31.18
N ALA A 566 -18.20 -7.66 30.61
CA ALA A 566 -17.75 -6.55 29.80
C ALA A 566 -16.86 -7.03 28.65
N ASP A 567 -16.87 -6.27 27.54
CA ASP A 567 -15.87 -6.38 26.52
C ASP A 567 -14.62 -5.61 26.99
N THR A 568 -13.60 -6.35 27.36
CA THR A 568 -12.40 -5.81 28.02
C THR A 568 -11.49 -5.10 27.03
N ILE A 569 -10.86 -4.00 27.49
CA ILE A 569 -9.85 -3.27 26.70
C ILE A 569 -8.62 -4.14 26.49
N LYS A 570 -8.12 -4.23 25.26
CA LYS A 570 -6.87 -4.95 24.96
C LYS A 570 -5.72 -4.33 25.76
N GLU A 571 -4.81 -5.17 26.22
CA GLU A 571 -3.70 -4.77 27.09
C GLU A 571 -2.81 -3.69 26.45
N ASP A 572 -2.61 -3.76 25.13
CA ASP A 572 -1.79 -2.84 24.37
C ASP A 572 -2.50 -1.54 23.97
N SER A 573 -3.84 -1.47 24.01
CA SER A 573 -4.62 -0.33 23.53
C SER A 573 -4.29 1.00 24.22
N PRO A 574 -4.16 1.08 25.58
CA PRO A 574 -3.82 2.33 26.22
C PRO A 574 -2.42 2.83 25.88
N GLN A 575 -1.48 1.91 25.63
CA GLN A 575 -0.12 2.28 25.19
C GLN A 575 -0.14 2.78 23.76
N ALA A 576 -0.80 2.07 22.83
CA ALA A 576 -0.93 2.45 21.42
C ALA A 576 -1.57 3.85 21.28
N ILE A 577 -2.60 4.14 22.05
CA ILE A 577 -3.27 5.44 22.05
C ILE A 577 -2.34 6.55 22.55
N ARG A 578 -1.57 6.29 23.64
CA ARG A 578 -0.56 7.25 24.11
C ARG A 578 0.51 7.51 23.05
N GLU A 579 0.96 6.47 22.34
CA GLU A 579 1.96 6.61 21.28
C GLU A 579 1.43 7.45 20.11
N LEU A 580 0.18 7.23 19.65
CA LEU A 580 -0.46 8.05 18.64
C LEU A 580 -0.53 9.53 19.06
N ARG A 581 -0.91 9.80 20.30
CA ARG A 581 -0.97 11.17 20.85
C ARG A 581 0.43 11.81 20.90
N ASN A 582 1.46 11.06 21.29
CA ASN A 582 2.86 11.52 21.28
C ASN A 582 3.35 11.84 19.85
N MET A 583 2.82 11.15 18.84
CA MET A 583 3.06 11.47 17.42
C MET A 583 2.30 12.70 16.93
N GLY A 584 1.52 13.38 17.81
CA GLY A 584 0.70 14.55 17.49
C GLY A 584 -0.57 14.21 16.70
N ILE A 585 -1.08 13.00 16.86
CA ILE A 585 -2.32 12.51 16.22
C ILE A 585 -3.43 12.60 17.26
N ARG A 586 -4.61 13.09 16.84
CA ARG A 586 -5.83 13.07 17.65
C ARG A 586 -6.49 11.71 17.53
N VAL A 587 -6.88 11.14 18.67
CA VAL A 587 -7.52 9.83 18.73
C VAL A 587 -8.98 10.00 19.13
N VAL A 588 -9.86 9.51 18.26
CA VAL A 588 -11.32 9.57 18.44
C VAL A 588 -11.87 8.15 18.48
N MET A 589 -12.65 7.81 19.49
CA MET A 589 -13.36 6.53 19.57
C MET A 589 -14.77 6.67 19.00
N LEU A 590 -15.16 5.74 18.12
CA LEU A 590 -16.51 5.61 17.57
C LEU A 590 -17.16 4.36 18.16
N THR A 591 -18.42 4.44 18.58
CA THR A 591 -19.17 3.29 19.08
C THR A 591 -20.67 3.48 18.97
N GLY A 592 -21.40 2.38 18.80
CA GLY A 592 -22.86 2.33 18.91
C GLY A 592 -23.38 2.32 20.36
N ASP A 593 -22.50 2.19 21.35
CA ASP A 593 -22.87 2.16 22.75
C ASP A 593 -23.49 3.49 23.20
N ASN A 594 -24.21 3.44 24.33
CA ASN A 594 -24.68 4.64 24.99
C ASN A 594 -23.52 5.53 25.48
N GLN A 595 -23.76 6.84 25.62
CA GLN A 595 -22.76 7.86 25.95
C GLN A 595 -22.01 7.54 27.25
N ARG A 596 -22.68 7.03 28.27
CA ARG A 596 -22.09 6.77 29.60
C ARG A 596 -21.06 5.65 29.56
N THR A 597 -21.40 4.52 28.91
CA THR A 597 -20.51 3.37 28.72
C THR A 597 -19.31 3.75 27.84
N ALA A 598 -19.59 4.45 26.72
CA ALA A 598 -18.57 4.88 25.80
C ALA A 598 -17.54 5.82 26.45
N GLU A 599 -17.98 6.80 27.25
CA GLU A 599 -17.11 7.72 27.99
C GLU A 599 -16.26 6.99 29.05
N ALA A 600 -16.81 5.97 29.71
CA ALA A 600 -16.05 5.17 30.68
C ALA A 600 -14.88 4.45 29.99
N ILE A 601 -15.15 3.74 28.88
CA ILE A 601 -14.14 3.04 28.09
C ILE A 601 -13.14 4.03 27.48
N GLY A 602 -13.63 5.14 26.93
CA GLY A 602 -12.77 6.16 26.33
C GLY A 602 -11.80 6.80 27.31
N ARG A 603 -12.23 7.05 28.55
CA ARG A 603 -11.34 7.52 29.65
C ARG A 603 -10.30 6.49 30.03
N GLN A 604 -10.70 5.22 30.13
CA GLN A 604 -9.80 4.14 30.48
C GLN A 604 -8.75 3.88 29.37
N ALA A 605 -9.19 3.93 28.11
CA ALA A 605 -8.31 3.79 26.95
C ALA A 605 -7.41 5.04 26.72
N GLY A 606 -7.83 6.22 27.18
CA GLY A 606 -7.08 7.48 27.07
C GLY A 606 -7.26 8.21 25.74
N VAL A 607 -8.38 8.05 25.04
CA VAL A 607 -8.70 8.75 23.79
C VAL A 607 -8.97 10.26 24.02
N ASP A 608 -8.77 11.07 22.97
CA ASP A 608 -9.00 12.52 23.07
C ASP A 608 -10.49 12.85 23.02
N LYS A 609 -11.31 12.07 22.30
CA LYS A 609 -12.75 12.27 22.15
C LYS A 609 -13.48 10.96 21.93
N VAL A 610 -14.72 10.91 22.42
CA VAL A 610 -15.66 9.81 22.24
C VAL A 610 -16.86 10.31 21.45
N ILE A 611 -17.30 9.53 20.46
CA ILE A 611 -18.55 9.74 19.72
C ILE A 611 -19.37 8.46 19.87
N ALA A 612 -20.40 8.54 20.69
CA ALA A 612 -21.26 7.43 21.09
C ALA A 612 -22.59 7.43 20.31
N GLY A 613 -23.32 6.31 20.33
CA GLY A 613 -24.62 6.19 19.67
C GLY A 613 -24.55 6.21 18.15
N VAL A 614 -23.39 5.92 17.56
CA VAL A 614 -23.20 5.94 16.11
C VAL A 614 -23.56 4.59 15.50
N LEU A 615 -24.65 4.54 14.77
CA LEU A 615 -25.04 3.37 14.00
C LEU A 615 -24.00 3.09 12.88
N PRO A 616 -23.92 1.85 12.37
CA PRO A 616 -22.95 1.50 11.30
C PRO A 616 -22.98 2.46 10.11
N GLU A 617 -24.17 2.82 9.63
CA GLU A 617 -24.37 3.77 8.52
C GLU A 617 -23.91 5.21 8.85
N GLY A 618 -23.97 5.59 10.13
CA GLY A 618 -23.55 6.91 10.59
C GLY A 618 -22.04 7.08 10.71
N LYS A 619 -21.26 5.99 10.80
CA LYS A 619 -19.80 6.04 10.95
C LYS A 619 -19.13 6.77 9.78
N GLU A 620 -19.58 6.53 8.54
CA GLU A 620 -19.09 7.21 7.33
C GLU A 620 -19.28 8.74 7.43
N ALA A 621 -20.46 9.19 7.88
CA ALA A 621 -20.75 10.62 8.03
C ALA A 621 -19.85 11.30 9.07
N VAL A 622 -19.51 10.58 10.15
CA VAL A 622 -18.55 11.06 11.16
C VAL A 622 -17.15 11.21 10.55
N ILE A 623 -16.66 10.23 9.80
CA ILE A 623 -15.38 10.31 9.11
C ILE A 623 -15.34 11.52 8.17
N ARG A 624 -16.40 11.75 7.38
CA ARG A 624 -16.53 12.92 6.49
C ARG A 624 -16.43 14.24 7.23
N GLN A 625 -16.99 14.30 8.44
CA GLN A 625 -16.88 15.51 9.28
C GLN A 625 -15.46 15.70 9.82
N LEU A 626 -14.82 14.63 10.30
CA LEU A 626 -13.45 14.66 10.82
C LEU A 626 -12.44 15.07 9.73
N GLN A 627 -12.66 14.69 8.48
CA GLN A 627 -11.82 15.06 7.33
C GLN A 627 -11.74 16.59 7.10
N LYS A 628 -12.70 17.37 7.60
CA LYS A 628 -12.63 18.85 7.53
C LYS A 628 -11.51 19.43 8.42
N TYR A 629 -11.02 18.66 9.39
CA TYR A 629 -10.00 19.10 10.35
C TYR A 629 -8.63 18.51 10.11
N GLY A 630 -8.51 17.54 9.21
CA GLY A 630 -7.23 16.91 8.84
C GLY A 630 -7.43 15.55 8.20
N LYS A 631 -6.31 14.96 7.78
CA LYS A 631 -6.29 13.60 7.23
C LYS A 631 -6.70 12.58 8.29
N VAL A 632 -7.67 11.75 7.97
CA VAL A 632 -8.29 10.78 8.89
C VAL A 632 -7.90 9.36 8.51
N ALA A 633 -7.38 8.60 9.46
CA ALA A 633 -7.33 7.15 9.37
C ALA A 633 -8.48 6.55 10.18
N MET A 634 -9.24 5.62 9.59
CA MET A 634 -10.23 4.80 10.30
C MET A 634 -9.66 3.43 10.56
N VAL A 635 -9.80 2.94 11.80
CA VAL A 635 -9.39 1.59 12.22
C VAL A 635 -10.60 0.81 12.67
N GLY A 636 -10.81 -0.38 12.10
CA GLY A 636 -11.92 -1.26 12.42
C GLY A 636 -11.62 -2.70 12.02
N ASP A 637 -12.44 -3.66 12.48
CA ASP A 637 -12.24 -5.10 12.26
C ASP A 637 -13.40 -5.77 11.50
N GLY A 638 -14.55 -5.10 11.41
CA GLY A 638 -15.82 -5.69 11.00
C GLY A 638 -16.39 -5.17 9.67
N ILE A 639 -17.40 -5.92 9.20
CA ILE A 639 -18.22 -5.57 8.02
C ILE A 639 -18.91 -4.21 8.23
N ASN A 640 -19.28 -3.90 9.47
CA ASN A 640 -19.97 -2.66 9.85
C ASN A 640 -19.11 -1.41 9.65
N ASP A 641 -17.77 -1.57 9.57
CA ASP A 641 -16.82 -0.49 9.41
C ASP A 641 -16.43 -0.23 7.94
N ALA A 642 -16.74 -1.16 7.03
CA ALA A 642 -16.33 -1.09 5.64
C ALA A 642 -16.67 0.25 4.94
N PRO A 643 -17.86 0.85 5.11
CA PRO A 643 -18.16 2.18 4.56
C PRO A 643 -17.26 3.28 5.13
N ALA A 644 -16.97 3.23 6.43
CA ALA A 644 -16.12 4.20 7.11
C ALA A 644 -14.62 4.01 6.74
N LEU A 645 -14.15 2.76 6.62
CA LEU A 645 -12.82 2.41 6.14
C LEU A 645 -12.57 2.95 4.73
N THR A 646 -13.53 2.69 3.82
CA THR A 646 -13.44 3.18 2.42
C THR A 646 -13.50 4.71 2.34
N ARG A 647 -14.26 5.35 3.24
CA ARG A 647 -14.42 6.81 3.26
C ARG A 647 -13.20 7.55 3.79
N ALA A 648 -12.48 6.97 4.72
CA ALA A 648 -11.32 7.58 5.35
C ALA A 648 -10.22 7.89 4.31
N ASP A 649 -9.29 8.79 4.65
CA ASP A 649 -8.10 9.01 3.83
C ASP A 649 -7.16 7.77 3.86
N THR A 650 -7.25 6.99 4.93
CA THR A 650 -6.59 5.69 5.06
C THR A 650 -7.49 4.77 5.88
N GLY A 651 -7.99 3.70 5.29
CA GLY A 651 -8.67 2.63 6.00
C GLY A 651 -7.66 1.61 6.53
N ILE A 652 -7.76 1.22 7.80
CA ILE A 652 -6.87 0.25 8.45
C ILE A 652 -7.75 -0.88 9.04
N ALA A 653 -7.64 -2.07 8.48
CA ALA A 653 -8.26 -3.27 9.04
C ALA A 653 -7.32 -3.89 10.07
N ILE A 654 -7.85 -4.22 11.26
CA ILE A 654 -7.08 -4.81 12.37
C ILE A 654 -7.45 -6.29 12.56
N GLY A 655 -6.44 -7.15 12.77
CA GLY A 655 -6.59 -8.59 12.89
C GLY A 655 -6.86 -9.25 11.53
N ALA A 656 -6.98 -10.56 11.52
CA ALA A 656 -7.45 -11.32 10.36
C ALA A 656 -8.97 -11.10 10.19
N GLY A 657 -9.39 -9.83 10.08
CA GLY A 657 -10.77 -9.38 10.01
C GLY A 657 -11.58 -10.08 8.92
N THR A 658 -12.86 -9.74 8.82
CA THR A 658 -13.70 -10.27 7.74
C THR A 658 -13.13 -9.90 6.37
N ASP A 659 -13.27 -10.78 5.38
CA ASP A 659 -12.80 -10.53 4.01
C ASP A 659 -13.30 -9.17 3.49
N VAL A 660 -14.50 -8.73 3.90
CA VAL A 660 -15.10 -7.44 3.54
C VAL A 660 -14.32 -6.25 4.14
N ALA A 661 -13.89 -6.34 5.41
CA ALA A 661 -13.07 -5.28 6.03
C ALA A 661 -11.68 -5.22 5.40
N ILE A 662 -11.10 -6.40 5.12
CA ILE A 662 -9.83 -6.49 4.39
C ILE A 662 -9.97 -5.83 3.02
N ASP A 663 -11.05 -6.08 2.27
CA ASP A 663 -11.24 -5.50 0.94
C ASP A 663 -11.45 -3.97 0.98
N ALA A 664 -12.13 -3.46 1.99
CA ALA A 664 -12.42 -2.03 2.16
C ALA A 664 -11.21 -1.21 2.65
N ALA A 665 -10.23 -1.83 3.30
CA ALA A 665 -9.10 -1.13 3.91
C ALA A 665 -7.95 -0.88 2.93
N ASP A 666 -7.14 0.14 3.18
CA ASP A 666 -5.88 0.44 2.49
C ASP A 666 -4.68 -0.26 3.13
N VAL A 667 -4.77 -0.48 4.44
CA VAL A 667 -3.74 -1.13 5.27
C VAL A 667 -4.39 -2.28 6.04
N VAL A 668 -3.74 -3.44 6.03
CA VAL A 668 -4.18 -4.62 6.77
C VAL A 668 -3.13 -4.95 7.82
N LEU A 669 -3.56 -5.01 9.08
CA LEU A 669 -2.75 -5.45 10.21
C LEU A 669 -3.08 -6.91 10.48
N MET A 670 -2.12 -7.80 10.31
CA MET A 670 -2.31 -9.24 10.47
C MET A 670 -2.55 -9.64 11.93
N ASN A 671 -1.96 -8.87 12.86
CA ASN A 671 -2.15 -9.07 14.29
C ASN A 671 -3.37 -8.28 14.77
N SER A 672 -4.04 -8.81 15.78
CA SER A 672 -5.15 -8.10 16.44
C SER A 672 -4.67 -7.10 17.51
N LYS A 673 -3.48 -6.50 17.32
CA LYS A 673 -2.87 -5.55 18.26
C LYS A 673 -3.04 -4.11 17.79
N LEU A 674 -3.55 -3.25 18.68
CA LEU A 674 -3.70 -1.83 18.36
C LEU A 674 -2.33 -1.13 18.23
N SER A 675 -1.28 -1.67 18.87
CA SER A 675 0.11 -1.18 18.77
C SER A 675 0.69 -1.20 17.34
N ASP A 676 0.11 -1.99 16.43
CA ASP A 676 0.53 -2.01 15.03
C ASP A 676 0.04 -0.78 14.25
N VAL A 677 -0.99 -0.07 14.74
CA VAL A 677 -1.46 1.19 14.12
C VAL A 677 -0.40 2.30 14.21
N PRO A 678 0.14 2.67 15.40
CA PRO A 678 1.25 3.60 15.45
C PRO A 678 2.50 3.10 14.72
N ALA A 679 2.78 1.79 14.70
CA ALA A 679 3.88 1.20 13.95
C ALA A 679 3.71 1.40 12.42
N ALA A 680 2.52 1.19 11.87
CA ALA A 680 2.21 1.44 10.45
C ALA A 680 2.41 2.92 10.08
N ILE A 681 1.94 3.84 10.91
CA ILE A 681 2.10 5.28 10.68
C ILE A 681 3.57 5.71 10.79
N ARG A 682 4.35 5.15 11.73
CA ARG A 682 5.80 5.38 11.84
C ARG A 682 6.54 4.92 10.60
N LEU A 683 6.24 3.71 10.14
CA LEU A 683 6.83 3.17 8.91
C LEU A 683 6.55 4.08 7.73
N SER A 684 5.30 4.47 7.55
CA SER A 684 4.90 5.39 6.49
C SER A 684 5.64 6.74 6.58
N ARG A 685 5.73 7.35 7.77
CA ARG A 685 6.49 8.60 7.98
C ARG A 685 7.99 8.43 7.70
N ALA A 686 8.56 7.29 8.08
CA ALA A 686 9.96 6.97 7.79
C ALA A 686 10.20 6.79 6.29
N ALA A 687 9.30 6.09 5.59
CA ALA A 687 9.35 5.92 4.14
C ALA A 687 9.22 7.27 3.41
N LEU A 688 8.28 8.12 3.81
CA LEU A 688 8.12 9.48 3.25
C LEU A 688 9.37 10.33 3.43
N ARG A 689 9.95 10.33 4.64
CA ARG A 689 11.21 11.04 4.91
C ARG A 689 12.34 10.52 4.02
N ASN A 690 12.46 9.20 3.90
CA ASN A 690 13.45 8.56 3.05
C ASN A 690 13.27 8.95 1.57
N ILE A 691 12.02 9.00 1.07
CA ILE A 691 11.71 9.47 -0.28
C ILE A 691 12.16 10.92 -0.47
N HIS A 692 11.87 11.82 0.47
CA HIS A 692 12.31 13.21 0.38
C HIS A 692 13.85 13.34 0.38
N GLU A 693 14.54 12.58 1.24
CA GLU A 693 16.01 12.52 1.26
C GLU A 693 16.55 11.98 -0.08
N ASN A 694 15.94 10.94 -0.64
CA ASN A 694 16.31 10.38 -1.93
C ASN A 694 16.13 11.40 -3.07
N LEU A 695 15.02 12.12 -3.09
CA LEU A 695 14.77 13.18 -4.07
C LEU A 695 15.76 14.33 -3.91
N PHE A 696 16.07 14.73 -2.68
CA PHE A 696 17.11 15.74 -2.42
C PHE A 696 18.46 15.31 -3.02
N TRP A 697 18.93 14.09 -2.73
CA TRP A 697 20.16 13.56 -3.31
C TRP A 697 20.11 13.45 -4.83
N ALA A 698 18.98 13.06 -5.39
CA ALA A 698 18.83 12.98 -6.85
C ALA A 698 18.92 14.33 -7.56
N PHE A 699 18.49 15.43 -6.91
CA PHE A 699 18.49 16.76 -7.49
C PHE A 699 19.77 17.55 -7.21
N ILE A 700 20.36 17.45 -6.01
CA ILE A 700 21.44 18.32 -5.58
C ILE A 700 22.68 18.17 -6.49
N TYR A 701 22.98 16.94 -6.95
CA TYR A 701 24.07 16.70 -7.88
C TYR A 701 23.89 17.44 -9.21
N ASN A 702 22.65 17.50 -9.71
CA ASN A 702 22.33 18.20 -10.95
C ASN A 702 22.34 19.72 -10.75
N ILE A 703 21.80 20.24 -9.65
CA ILE A 703 21.76 21.67 -9.35
C ILE A 703 23.18 22.27 -9.25
N ILE A 704 24.11 21.55 -8.64
CA ILE A 704 25.50 21.98 -8.52
C ILE A 704 26.29 21.66 -9.79
N GLY A 705 26.06 20.49 -10.36
CA GLY A 705 26.85 19.95 -11.45
C GLY A 705 26.62 20.64 -12.80
N ILE A 706 25.37 21.01 -13.13
CA ILE A 706 25.05 21.66 -14.40
C ILE A 706 25.76 23.01 -14.57
N PRO A 707 25.70 23.98 -13.62
CA PRO A 707 26.45 25.21 -13.70
C PRO A 707 27.97 25.01 -13.77
N LEU A 708 28.47 24.03 -13.03
CA LEU A 708 29.90 23.68 -13.04
C LEU A 708 30.34 23.13 -14.40
N ALA A 709 29.55 22.22 -14.97
CA ALA A 709 29.76 21.65 -16.29
C ALA A 709 29.65 22.68 -17.42
N ALA A 710 28.68 23.58 -17.32
CA ALA A 710 28.49 24.71 -18.24
C ALA A 710 29.67 25.70 -18.20
N GLY A 711 30.52 25.65 -17.19
CA GLY A 711 31.68 26.50 -17.04
C GLY A 711 31.45 27.87 -16.39
N VAL A 712 30.34 28.05 -15.69
CA VAL A 712 30.01 29.31 -14.97
C VAL A 712 31.08 29.67 -13.94
N PHE A 713 31.75 28.70 -13.36
CA PHE A 713 32.77 28.88 -12.30
C PHE A 713 34.22 28.81 -12.82
N ILE A 714 34.43 28.81 -14.15
CA ILE A 714 35.78 28.84 -14.76
C ILE A 714 36.57 30.07 -14.29
N PRO A 715 35.98 31.28 -14.15
CA PRO A 715 36.71 32.45 -13.65
C PRO A 715 37.29 32.23 -12.22
N LEU A 716 36.72 31.28 -11.44
CA LEU A 716 37.20 30.89 -10.12
C LEU A 716 38.16 29.71 -10.16
N GLY A 717 38.61 29.27 -11.37
CA GLY A 717 39.48 28.12 -11.52
C GLY A 717 38.80 26.74 -11.40
N LEU A 718 37.47 26.69 -11.30
CA LEU A 718 36.72 25.44 -11.16
C LEU A 718 36.20 24.98 -12.51
N THR A 719 36.67 23.83 -12.96
CA THR A 719 36.25 23.17 -14.21
C THR A 719 35.79 21.75 -13.93
N LEU A 720 34.76 21.31 -14.62
CA LEU A 720 34.29 19.91 -14.56
C LEU A 720 34.61 19.22 -15.89
N ASN A 721 35.34 18.10 -15.79
CA ASN A 721 35.56 17.21 -16.92
C ASN A 721 34.36 16.25 -17.03
N PRO A 722 33.89 15.85 -18.24
CA PRO A 722 32.83 14.88 -18.45
C PRO A 722 32.98 13.57 -17.66
N MET A 723 34.19 13.11 -17.46
CA MET A 723 34.51 11.89 -16.69
C MET A 723 34.07 12.00 -15.23
N PHE A 724 34.41 13.13 -14.56
CA PHE A 724 33.97 13.36 -13.15
C PHE A 724 32.44 13.52 -13.07
N GLY A 725 31.82 14.08 -14.10
CA GLY A 725 30.37 14.15 -14.22
C GLY A 725 29.73 12.76 -14.22
N ALA A 726 30.24 11.84 -15.04
CA ALA A 726 29.76 10.45 -15.12
C ALA A 726 29.98 9.68 -13.81
N ALA A 727 31.11 9.88 -13.13
CA ALA A 727 31.40 9.28 -11.82
C ALA A 727 30.45 9.79 -10.74
N ALA A 728 30.20 11.10 -10.67
CA ALA A 728 29.26 11.71 -9.73
C ALA A 728 27.82 11.18 -9.93
N MET A 729 27.39 10.99 -11.17
CA MET A 729 26.09 10.41 -11.50
C MET A 729 25.94 8.96 -11.02
N SER A 730 26.98 8.13 -11.19
CA SER A 730 26.98 6.75 -10.69
C SER A 730 26.89 6.72 -9.17
N LEU A 731 27.60 7.64 -8.49
CA LEU A 731 27.56 7.78 -7.03
C LEU A 731 26.20 8.25 -6.53
N SER A 732 25.52 9.16 -7.26
CA SER A 732 24.17 9.62 -6.92
C SER A 732 23.17 8.46 -6.82
N SER A 733 23.15 7.56 -7.81
CA SER A 733 22.30 6.37 -7.78
C SER A 733 22.62 5.44 -6.60
N PHE A 734 23.91 5.26 -6.30
CA PHE A 734 24.35 4.47 -5.14
C PHE A 734 23.87 5.09 -3.82
N CYS A 735 23.98 6.40 -3.65
CA CYS A 735 23.52 7.12 -2.45
C CYS A 735 22.01 6.94 -2.23
N VAL A 736 21.20 7.11 -3.29
CA VAL A 736 19.73 6.95 -3.22
C VAL A 736 19.35 5.53 -2.77
N VAL A 737 19.95 4.51 -3.37
CA VAL A 737 19.61 3.13 -3.01
C VAL A 737 20.12 2.76 -1.62
N SER A 738 21.33 3.17 -1.26
CA SER A 738 21.89 2.92 0.09
C SER A 738 21.04 3.60 1.16
N ASN A 739 20.53 4.82 0.90
CA ASN A 739 19.62 5.50 1.80
C ASN A 739 18.28 4.75 1.93
N ALA A 740 17.72 4.26 0.83
CA ALA A 740 16.48 3.48 0.87
C ALA A 740 16.65 2.16 1.66
N LEU A 741 17.76 1.45 1.46
CA LEU A 741 18.05 0.22 2.20
C LEU A 741 18.24 0.45 3.71
N ARG A 742 18.56 1.68 4.14
CA ARG A 742 18.64 2.06 5.57
C ARG A 742 17.30 1.88 6.29
N LEU A 743 16.16 1.90 5.57
CA LEU A 743 14.85 1.60 6.15
C LEU A 743 14.77 0.19 6.76
N ASN A 744 15.51 -0.79 6.27
CA ASN A 744 15.55 -2.13 6.86
C ASN A 744 16.10 -2.16 8.31
N LEU A 745 16.79 -1.10 8.73
CA LEU A 745 17.33 -0.95 10.08
C LEU A 745 16.37 -0.15 10.98
N PHE A 746 15.19 0.20 10.49
CA PHE A 746 14.23 1.00 11.24
C PHE A 746 13.39 0.10 12.15
N ASP A 747 13.38 0.44 13.45
CA ASP A 747 12.55 -0.22 14.45
C ASP A 747 11.16 0.44 14.50
N LEU A 748 10.14 -0.33 14.10
CA LEU A 748 8.74 0.15 13.96
C LEU A 748 8.08 0.40 15.32
N HIS A 749 8.45 -0.38 16.34
CA HIS A 749 7.82 -0.33 17.65
C HIS A 749 8.51 0.64 18.62
N SER A 750 9.61 1.26 18.20
CA SER A 750 10.34 2.22 19.02
C SER A 750 9.74 3.63 18.96
N ALA A 751 9.13 4.09 20.05
CA ALA A 751 8.59 5.45 20.20
C ALA A 751 9.68 6.55 20.38
N LYS A 752 10.98 6.20 20.47
CA LYS A 752 12.07 7.15 20.77
C LYS A 752 12.21 8.32 19.79
N ARG A 753 11.68 8.16 18.57
CA ARG A 753 11.77 9.18 17.50
C ARG A 753 10.43 9.86 17.21
N ASP A 754 9.43 9.63 18.04
CA ASP A 754 8.14 10.26 17.89
C ASP A 754 8.22 11.72 18.32
N HIS A 755 7.93 12.63 17.41
CA HIS A 755 7.85 14.05 17.67
C HIS A 755 6.52 14.59 17.15
N PRO A 756 5.77 15.32 17.98
CA PRO A 756 4.54 15.94 17.51
C PRO A 756 4.88 17.02 16.47
N PRO A 757 4.08 17.11 15.39
CA PRO A 757 4.22 18.21 14.44
C PRO A 757 3.91 19.55 15.10
N LYS A 758 4.44 20.66 14.55
CA LYS A 758 4.27 22.04 15.08
C LYS A 758 2.78 22.46 15.20
N HIS A 759 1.90 21.87 14.40
CA HIS A 759 0.45 22.09 14.45
C HIS A 759 -0.27 20.74 14.62
N VAL A 760 -0.89 20.56 15.77
CA VAL A 760 -1.84 19.45 16.03
C VAL A 760 -3.25 20.00 15.80
N PRO A 761 -4.11 19.35 15.02
CA PRO A 761 -5.47 19.85 14.76
C PRO A 761 -6.23 19.99 16.08
N ALA A 762 -6.87 21.14 16.30
CA ALA A 762 -7.82 21.29 17.40
C ALA A 762 -9.15 20.68 16.96
N LEU A 763 -9.62 19.67 17.67
CA LEU A 763 -10.98 19.15 17.46
C LEU A 763 -11.96 20.07 18.20
N PRO A 764 -13.02 20.59 17.56
CA PRO A 764 -14.02 21.41 18.24
C PRO A 764 -14.74 20.62 19.34
N ALA A 765 -15.13 21.29 20.41
CA ALA A 765 -15.88 20.69 21.51
C ALA A 765 -17.22 20.09 21.01
N ALA A 766 -17.84 20.71 20.01
CA ALA A 766 -19.11 20.34 19.41
C ALA A 766 -18.99 19.43 18.17
N LEU A 767 -17.96 18.60 18.04
CA LEU A 767 -17.94 17.57 17.01
C LEU A 767 -19.05 16.57 17.31
N VAL A 768 -20.05 16.62 16.44
CA VAL A 768 -21.15 15.66 16.35
C VAL A 768 -21.73 15.28 17.71
N GLN A 769 -22.60 16.11 18.23
CA GLN A 769 -23.84 15.52 18.69
C GLN A 769 -24.45 14.90 17.40
N PRO A 770 -24.79 13.61 17.34
CA PRO A 770 -25.87 13.19 16.47
C PRO A 770 -26.96 14.24 16.77
N ALA A 771 -27.53 14.87 15.75
CA ALA A 771 -28.60 15.85 15.98
C ALA A 771 -29.40 15.31 17.16
N ALA A 772 -29.38 16.06 18.27
CA ALA A 772 -30.28 15.73 19.37
C ALA A 772 -31.55 15.44 18.61
N GLU A 773 -32.13 14.27 18.82
CA GLU A 773 -33.50 14.08 18.49
C GLU A 773 -34.14 15.35 19.02
N GLU A 774 -34.30 16.38 18.17
CA GLU A 774 -35.49 17.20 18.33
C GLU A 774 -36.54 16.15 18.50
N ASP A 775 -37.20 16.21 19.63
CA ASP A 775 -38.39 15.48 19.99
C ASP A 775 -39.43 15.72 18.88
N THR A 776 -39.09 15.18 17.72
CA THR A 776 -40.01 14.93 16.65
C THR A 776 -40.74 13.68 17.10
N THR A 777 -41.79 13.86 17.98
CA THR A 777 -43.00 13.12 17.74
C THR A 777 -42.98 12.73 16.29
N TYR A 778 -42.87 11.43 16.02
CA TYR A 778 -43.06 10.82 14.72
C TYR A 778 -44.35 11.42 14.11
N LYS A 779 -44.20 12.57 13.46
CA LYS A 779 -45.04 12.89 12.33
C LYS A 779 -44.45 11.99 11.24
N GLU A 780 -45.15 10.89 11.01
CA GLU A 780 -45.05 10.18 9.73
C GLU A 780 -44.96 11.28 8.67
N LYS A 781 -43.78 11.41 8.07
CA LYS A 781 -43.64 12.15 6.83
C LYS A 781 -44.53 11.37 5.86
N ILE A 782 -45.73 11.86 5.67
CA ILE A 782 -46.63 11.33 4.64
C ILE A 782 -45.88 11.62 3.35
N VAL A 783 -45.17 10.61 2.86
CA VAL A 783 -44.56 10.65 1.54
C VAL A 783 -45.71 10.60 0.56
N MET A 784 -46.20 11.77 0.14
CA MET A 784 -47.23 11.85 -0.88
C MET A 784 -46.57 11.49 -2.22
N LYS A 785 -46.99 10.39 -2.82
CA LYS A 785 -46.66 10.06 -4.19
C LYS A 785 -47.83 10.41 -5.08
N LYS A 786 -47.59 11.17 -6.16
CA LYS A 786 -48.57 11.42 -7.22
C LYS A 786 -48.10 10.81 -8.52
N THR A 787 -48.98 10.20 -9.27
CA THR A 787 -48.72 9.63 -10.58
C THR A 787 -49.37 10.46 -11.64
N LEU A 788 -48.55 11.03 -12.54
CA LEU A 788 -49.02 11.78 -13.69
C LEU A 788 -49.05 10.86 -14.92
N THR A 789 -50.10 10.89 -15.71
CA THR A 789 -50.16 10.25 -17.02
C THR A 789 -49.77 11.28 -18.07
N VAL A 790 -48.66 11.03 -18.76
CA VAL A 790 -48.06 11.98 -19.70
C VAL A 790 -48.06 11.38 -21.11
N GLU A 791 -48.69 12.04 -22.05
CA GLU A 791 -48.74 11.62 -23.43
C GLU A 791 -47.62 12.22 -24.27
N GLY A 792 -47.24 11.53 -25.36
CA GLY A 792 -46.24 12.03 -26.32
C GLY A 792 -44.77 11.78 -26.01
N MET A 793 -44.46 11.10 -24.90
CA MET A 793 -43.09 10.67 -24.61
C MET A 793 -42.71 9.42 -25.48
N MET A 794 -41.76 9.52 -26.40
CA MET A 794 -41.40 8.45 -27.32
C MET A 794 -39.99 7.86 -27.13
N CYS A 795 -39.20 8.41 -26.20
CA CYS A 795 -37.80 8.01 -26.05
C CYS A 795 -37.22 8.41 -24.67
N PRO A 796 -36.10 7.83 -24.25
CA PRO A 796 -35.42 8.19 -23.00
C PRO A 796 -35.04 9.66 -22.86
N HIS A 797 -34.89 10.40 -23.98
CA HIS A 797 -34.63 11.84 -23.95
C HIS A 797 -35.85 12.64 -23.48
N CYS A 798 -37.06 12.16 -23.84
CA CYS A 798 -38.32 12.76 -23.38
C CYS A 798 -38.48 12.55 -21.88
N GLU A 799 -38.13 11.36 -21.36
CA GLU A 799 -38.14 11.06 -19.90
C GLU A 799 -37.26 12.04 -19.15
N ALA A 800 -36.00 12.20 -19.63
CA ALA A 800 -35.02 13.08 -18.97
C ALA A 800 -35.50 14.55 -18.93
N ARG A 801 -36.22 15.02 -19.94
CA ARG A 801 -36.78 16.39 -19.99
C ARG A 801 -37.90 16.54 -18.99
N VAL A 802 -38.86 15.62 -18.96
CA VAL A 802 -39.98 15.62 -18.03
C VAL A 802 -39.51 15.48 -16.59
N LYS A 803 -38.58 14.54 -16.34
CA LYS A 803 -37.92 14.35 -15.03
C LYS A 803 -37.29 15.65 -14.52
N LYS A 804 -36.48 16.27 -15.34
CA LYS A 804 -35.77 17.52 -14.98
C LYS A 804 -36.75 18.66 -14.70
N ALA A 805 -37.86 18.73 -15.41
CA ALA A 805 -38.86 19.78 -15.19
C ALA A 805 -39.62 19.57 -13.87
N LEU A 806 -39.91 18.33 -13.51
CA LEU A 806 -40.57 18.00 -12.25
C LEU A 806 -39.62 18.18 -11.05
N GLU A 807 -38.39 17.74 -11.17
CA GLU A 807 -37.36 17.87 -10.12
C GLU A 807 -36.86 19.33 -9.94
N ALA A 808 -37.15 20.23 -10.87
CA ALA A 808 -36.90 21.65 -10.71
C ALA A 808 -37.87 22.35 -9.73
N LEU A 809 -38.98 21.69 -9.35
CA LEU A 809 -39.93 22.21 -8.37
C LEU A 809 -39.41 21.95 -6.95
N PRO A 810 -39.38 22.97 -6.06
CA PRO A 810 -38.81 22.83 -4.71
C PRO A 810 -39.55 21.80 -3.82
N GLN A 811 -40.76 21.44 -4.18
CA GLN A 811 -41.63 20.50 -3.44
C GLN A 811 -41.50 19.07 -3.92
N VAL A 812 -40.69 18.79 -4.95
CA VAL A 812 -40.45 17.47 -5.52
C VAL A 812 -39.06 16.96 -5.05
N ASP A 813 -39.04 15.85 -4.34
CA ASP A 813 -37.82 15.19 -3.90
C ASP A 813 -37.24 14.30 -5.00
N GLU A 814 -38.13 13.57 -5.72
CA GLU A 814 -37.71 12.65 -6.80
C GLU A 814 -38.85 12.47 -7.81
N ALA A 815 -38.49 12.36 -9.10
CA ALA A 815 -39.42 12.01 -10.16
C ALA A 815 -38.90 10.78 -10.94
N VAL A 816 -39.72 9.71 -11.02
CA VAL A 816 -39.45 8.52 -11.83
C VAL A 816 -40.37 8.57 -13.04
N VAL A 817 -39.79 8.77 -14.24
CA VAL A 817 -40.55 8.94 -15.49
C VAL A 817 -40.28 7.75 -16.42
N SER A 818 -41.34 7.19 -17.01
CA SER A 818 -41.25 6.11 -17.98
C SER A 818 -42.01 6.46 -19.26
N HIS A 819 -41.32 6.47 -20.40
CA HIS A 819 -41.91 6.66 -21.73
C HIS A 819 -42.68 5.45 -22.20
N GLU A 820 -42.26 4.24 -21.75
CA GLU A 820 -42.93 2.99 -22.11
C GLU A 820 -44.30 2.85 -21.42
N ALA A 821 -44.38 3.32 -20.15
CA ALA A 821 -45.62 3.32 -19.38
C ALA A 821 -46.43 4.58 -19.58
N GLY A 822 -45.88 5.65 -20.17
CA GLY A 822 -46.55 6.95 -20.31
C GLY A 822 -46.83 7.64 -18.97
N THR A 823 -45.99 7.38 -17.95
CA THR A 823 -46.26 7.85 -16.58
C THR A 823 -45.04 8.58 -15.95
N ALA A 824 -45.30 9.52 -15.07
CA ALA A 824 -44.33 10.15 -14.19
C ALA A 824 -44.79 10.02 -12.74
N ILE A 825 -44.04 9.29 -11.89
CA ILE A 825 -44.30 9.14 -10.46
C ILE A 825 -43.44 10.16 -9.72
N VAL A 826 -44.09 11.06 -9.00
CA VAL A 826 -43.46 12.16 -8.28
C VAL A 826 -43.55 11.94 -6.80
N THR A 827 -42.45 11.97 -6.10
CA THR A 827 -42.38 11.93 -4.64
C THR A 827 -42.26 13.36 -4.12
N LEU A 828 -43.24 13.76 -3.31
CA LEU A 828 -43.41 15.15 -2.82
C LEU A 828 -42.98 15.26 -1.35
N ASN A 829 -42.26 16.35 -1.03
CA ASN A 829 -41.89 16.70 0.34
C ASN A 829 -42.88 17.72 1.00
N ALA A 830 -43.76 18.29 0.21
CA ALA A 830 -44.85 19.19 0.66
C ALA A 830 -46.06 19.04 -0.26
N GLU A 831 -47.23 19.46 0.19
CA GLU A 831 -48.44 19.46 -0.62
C GLU A 831 -48.32 20.41 -1.81
N VAL A 832 -48.56 19.92 -3.02
CA VAL A 832 -48.46 20.67 -4.29
C VAL A 832 -49.74 20.54 -5.04
N ASP A 833 -50.23 21.67 -5.54
CA ASP A 833 -51.43 21.71 -6.38
C ASP A 833 -51.14 20.98 -7.72
N ASP A 834 -52.07 20.12 -8.15
CA ASP A 834 -51.96 19.33 -9.37
C ASP A 834 -51.72 20.18 -10.62
N GLU A 835 -52.25 21.40 -10.63
CA GLU A 835 -52.04 22.38 -11.70
C GLU A 835 -50.58 22.84 -11.83
N VAL A 836 -49.81 22.84 -10.74
CA VAL A 836 -48.37 23.19 -10.75
C VAL A 836 -47.54 22.08 -11.41
N LEU A 837 -47.79 20.83 -11.03
CA LEU A 837 -47.14 19.67 -11.60
C LEU A 837 -47.48 19.52 -13.09
N LYS A 838 -48.77 19.71 -13.44
CA LYS A 838 -49.23 19.69 -14.82
C LYS A 838 -48.58 20.76 -15.68
N LYS A 839 -48.54 21.99 -15.23
CA LYS A 839 -47.87 23.09 -15.95
C LYS A 839 -46.37 22.87 -16.16
N ALA A 840 -45.71 22.25 -15.18
CA ALA A 840 -44.28 21.98 -15.28
C ALA A 840 -43.95 20.96 -16.42
N VAL A 841 -44.81 19.97 -16.62
CA VAL A 841 -44.70 18.99 -17.69
C VAL A 841 -45.15 19.55 -19.03
N GLU A 842 -46.30 20.26 -19.08
CA GLU A 842 -46.84 20.86 -20.29
C GLU A 842 -45.93 21.96 -20.86
N ALA A 843 -45.20 22.66 -20.01
CA ALA A 843 -44.14 23.60 -20.44
C ALA A 843 -42.98 22.93 -21.23
N GLN A 844 -42.92 21.62 -21.25
CA GLN A 844 -41.96 20.85 -22.04
C GLN A 844 -42.62 20.23 -23.30
N ASP A 845 -43.83 20.66 -23.68
CA ASP A 845 -44.64 20.22 -24.82
C ASP A 845 -45.19 18.75 -24.68
N TYR A 846 -45.39 18.27 -23.45
CA TYR A 846 -45.98 16.98 -23.17
C TYR A 846 -47.32 17.15 -22.43
N PRO A 847 -48.46 16.79 -23.03
CA PRO A 847 -49.75 16.90 -22.35
C PRO A 847 -49.91 15.91 -21.21
N VAL A 848 -50.46 16.40 -20.08
CA VAL A 848 -50.81 15.57 -18.92
C VAL A 848 -52.31 15.28 -18.90
N THR A 849 -52.66 14.01 -19.05
CA THR A 849 -54.06 13.55 -19.21
C THR A 849 -54.72 13.13 -17.91
N GLY A 850 -53.92 12.86 -16.85
CA GLY A 850 -54.43 12.52 -15.52
C GLY A 850 -53.38 12.66 -14.43
N ILE A 851 -53.80 12.97 -13.21
CA ILE A 851 -52.97 12.97 -11.99
C ILE A 851 -53.74 12.20 -10.95
N GLN A 852 -53.10 11.19 -10.35
CA GLN A 852 -53.62 10.34 -9.27
C GLN A 852 -52.74 10.40 -8.03
#